data_32554a3244349fcffa21caac27ee5cd5
#
_entry.id   32554a3244349fcffa21caac27ee5cd5
#
_cell.length_a   1.000
_cell.length_b   1.000
_cell.length_c   1.000
_cell.angle_alpha   90.00
_cell.angle_beta   90.00
_cell.angle_gamma   90.00
#
_symmetry.space_group_name_H-M   'P 1'
#
loop_
_entity.id
_entity.type
_entity.pdbx_description
1 polymer ?
#
loop_
_entity_poly.entity_id
_entity_poly.type
_entity_poly.pdbx_seq_one_letter_code
_entity_poly.pdbx_strand_id
1 'polypeptide(L)'
;MNNENLSREEAAERSALITVDSYHVHLDLTHAKDENFETYPTVTTVKFKSHKPGAQTFIDYIHHSIDSVRLNGAQLDLNKVVDGSRIMLPELAEENELTVHGRSYYSRSGEGLHRYIDPSDGRVYLYTQYEPADCRRVFPNFEQPDLKAVFNFRITAPRDWVVSSNGVLESEVSDPTDSNIVKRVFAPTERISTYITAVLAGEYFTVTDTYKPQSITNSGDIPLVAYCRHSLKPHFDYDNIFRVTKNGLDFFQDLFDYPYPYPKYEQAFVPEYNIGAMENPGLVTFTEDFIFVSGATEDDLEGRANTICHEMAHMWFGDLVTMKWWDDLWLKESFADFMGALGAIEANGFNDAWVTFANHRKSWAYLQDQLPTTHPIVADIPHLEAAAQNFDGITYAKGASTLKQLVSYVGFDTFIEAARVYFKRFAWGNTSLQDFLDVLNEVSGRDMQTWSQAWLQTSGLSTLGTRRVYREDGKLQDLYLTQQLPDTQPAGIGRPHVVKLETFILQEGKLVSTGTLSLEYPADPIAEYRVSLPQEHKKTVGEADLLMLNAEDHTYAKIMLTDEDGLQAAIAGVSTLESSLSRGLIWGSLWESVRDARLPVATFVDAVVRNVSRESSASLLGSMVSNSQNAITNFGAPKSRQPLYDALYESFSKALAAAKPGSDTQLILLRGLISISSYSTQGEDLCRDIARGAFEDTVGDIADATGIPYDQNLGWSALGTLAGRNLVTVADLDRAAQYNPSSISKNGYAYAIAAIPDADHKAAAYKRIMEDSSLSNDALTSTANGFLRGDVGLRTPYYKPFFDSLLSMWDTRSIGMATRIVRGLYPRSLYNYGSAEGTGVSDNPSVALAQEWLRKNPSAPSALRRLILEAQDNAHRNMIGQQFNSSLSD
;
A
#
# COMPACT_ATOMS: atom_id res chain seq x y z
N MET A 1 -11.40 -25.37 -18.31
CA MET A 1 -10.23 -24.54 -17.97
C MET A 1 -10.76 -23.27 -17.33
N ASN A 2 -10.09 -22.74 -16.32
CA ASN A 2 -10.47 -21.47 -15.74
C ASN A 2 -10.18 -20.37 -16.79
N ASN A 3 -11.20 -19.69 -17.30
CA ASN A 3 -11.11 -18.62 -18.31
C ASN A 3 -11.34 -17.23 -17.72
N GLU A 4 -11.08 -17.06 -16.43
CA GLU A 4 -11.22 -15.78 -15.72
C GLU A 4 -10.16 -14.76 -16.12
N ASN A 5 -9.00 -15.21 -16.62
CA ASN A 5 -7.85 -14.33 -16.89
C ASN A 5 -7.96 -13.71 -18.30
N LEU A 6 -8.67 -12.57 -18.40
CA LEU A 6 -8.80 -11.82 -19.66
C LEU A 6 -7.43 -11.34 -20.14
N SER A 7 -7.09 -11.60 -21.40
CA SER A 7 -5.86 -11.09 -22.01
C SER A 7 -6.03 -9.68 -22.58
N ARG A 8 -4.89 -8.97 -22.74
CA ARG A 8 -4.86 -7.65 -23.39
C ARG A 8 -5.37 -7.70 -24.82
N GLU A 9 -5.04 -8.77 -25.55
CA GLU A 9 -5.49 -8.97 -26.92
C GLU A 9 -7.02 -9.16 -26.99
N GLU A 10 -7.61 -10.01 -26.12
CA GLU A 10 -9.06 -10.19 -26.03
C GLU A 10 -9.77 -8.88 -25.68
N ALA A 11 -9.21 -8.09 -24.75
CA ALA A 11 -9.75 -6.78 -24.39
C ALA A 11 -9.69 -5.80 -25.55
N ALA A 12 -8.58 -5.73 -26.27
CA ALA A 12 -8.42 -4.87 -27.45
C ALA A 12 -9.37 -5.25 -28.59
N GLU A 13 -9.53 -6.57 -28.86
CA GLU A 13 -10.51 -7.06 -29.86
C GLU A 13 -11.94 -6.67 -29.46
N ARG A 14 -12.29 -6.78 -28.18
CA ARG A 14 -13.61 -6.44 -27.63
C ARG A 14 -13.88 -4.93 -27.71
N SER A 15 -12.92 -4.09 -27.36
CA SER A 15 -13.03 -2.62 -27.50
C SER A 15 -13.18 -2.18 -28.96
N ALA A 16 -12.49 -2.84 -29.89
CA ALA A 16 -12.63 -2.57 -31.31
C ALA A 16 -14.00 -3.03 -31.87
N LEU A 17 -14.64 -4.01 -31.24
CA LEU A 17 -15.88 -4.61 -31.68
C LEU A 17 -17.13 -3.91 -31.12
N ILE A 18 -17.10 -3.45 -29.85
CA ILE A 18 -18.29 -2.91 -29.17
C ILE A 18 -18.05 -1.55 -28.53
N THR A 19 -19.16 -0.82 -28.36
CA THR A 19 -19.26 0.34 -27.46
C THR A 19 -20.42 0.09 -26.51
N VAL A 20 -20.15 0.22 -25.19
CA VAL A 20 -21.19 0.02 -24.17
C VAL A 20 -21.87 1.35 -23.85
N ASP A 21 -23.20 1.37 -23.91
CA ASP A 21 -23.98 2.56 -23.59
C ASP A 21 -24.33 2.60 -22.10
N SER A 22 -24.96 1.54 -21.57
CA SER A 22 -25.40 1.52 -20.17
C SER A 22 -25.58 0.13 -19.58
N TYR A 23 -25.44 0.07 -18.25
CA TYR A 23 -25.83 -1.05 -17.39
C TYR A 23 -27.02 -0.66 -16.50
N HIS A 24 -27.99 -1.55 -16.39
CA HIS A 24 -29.05 -1.51 -15.38
C HIS A 24 -28.85 -2.71 -14.47
N VAL A 25 -28.40 -2.48 -13.25
CA VAL A 25 -28.03 -3.52 -12.29
C VAL A 25 -29.00 -3.52 -11.13
N HIS A 26 -29.61 -4.65 -10.86
CA HIS A 26 -30.44 -4.87 -9.67
C HIS A 26 -29.80 -5.94 -8.79
N LEU A 27 -29.48 -5.60 -7.55
CA LEU A 27 -28.99 -6.51 -6.53
C LEU A 27 -30.07 -6.68 -5.46
N ASP A 28 -30.38 -7.93 -5.12
CA ASP A 28 -31.34 -8.25 -4.07
C ASP A 28 -30.61 -8.76 -2.80
N LEU A 29 -30.48 -7.88 -1.83
CA LEU A 29 -29.78 -8.09 -0.56
C LEU A 29 -30.77 -8.34 0.60
N THR A 30 -32.02 -8.72 0.31
CA THR A 30 -33.08 -8.94 1.30
C THR A 30 -32.65 -9.87 2.43
N HIS A 31 -31.90 -10.93 2.09
CA HIS A 31 -31.48 -11.97 3.04
C HIS A 31 -30.05 -11.79 3.56
N ALA A 32 -29.38 -10.68 3.32
CA ALA A 32 -27.97 -10.49 3.66
C ALA A 32 -27.66 -10.51 5.18
N LYS A 33 -28.69 -10.31 6.05
CA LYS A 33 -28.55 -10.45 7.51
C LYS A 33 -28.36 -11.89 7.96
N ASP A 34 -28.82 -12.88 7.18
CA ASP A 34 -28.75 -14.30 7.52
C ASP A 34 -27.53 -14.95 6.86
N GLU A 35 -26.59 -15.42 7.68
CA GLU A 35 -25.37 -16.08 7.20
C GLU A 35 -25.60 -17.36 6.41
N ASN A 36 -26.75 -18.02 6.59
CA ASN A 36 -27.11 -19.24 5.84
C ASN A 36 -27.34 -18.94 4.35
N PHE A 37 -27.56 -17.67 3.98
CA PHE A 37 -27.63 -17.26 2.59
C PHE A 37 -26.23 -16.84 2.12
N GLU A 38 -25.53 -17.75 1.44
CA GLU A 38 -24.19 -17.49 0.89
C GLU A 38 -24.22 -16.72 -0.44
N THR A 39 -25.42 -16.55 -1.04
CA THR A 39 -25.60 -15.95 -2.36
C THR A 39 -26.77 -14.97 -2.38
N TYR A 40 -26.74 -14.07 -3.35
CA TYR A 40 -27.83 -13.12 -3.61
C TYR A 40 -28.20 -13.10 -5.10
N PRO A 41 -29.49 -12.82 -5.44
CA PRO A 41 -29.92 -12.64 -6.83
C PRO A 41 -29.37 -11.36 -7.43
N THR A 42 -28.99 -11.42 -8.70
CA THR A 42 -28.67 -10.26 -9.50
C THR A 42 -29.35 -10.33 -10.87
N VAL A 43 -29.82 -9.16 -11.34
CA VAL A 43 -30.36 -8.98 -12.69
C VAL A 43 -29.63 -7.83 -13.35
N THR A 44 -28.98 -8.08 -14.47
CA THR A 44 -28.25 -7.07 -15.21
C THR A 44 -28.77 -6.97 -16.64
N THR A 45 -29.13 -5.77 -17.07
CA THR A 45 -29.42 -5.46 -18.47
C THR A 45 -28.36 -4.53 -19.02
N VAL A 46 -27.70 -4.91 -20.10
CA VAL A 46 -26.64 -4.15 -20.76
C VAL A 46 -27.10 -3.72 -22.13
N LYS A 47 -26.96 -2.44 -22.45
CA LYS A 47 -27.19 -1.90 -23.79
C LYS A 47 -25.85 -1.54 -24.42
N PHE A 48 -25.60 -2.04 -25.63
CA PHE A 48 -24.33 -1.81 -26.31
C PHE A 48 -24.48 -1.93 -27.83
N LYS A 49 -23.55 -1.33 -28.55
CA LYS A 49 -23.50 -1.32 -30.03
C LYS A 49 -22.37 -2.23 -30.49
N SER A 50 -22.59 -2.95 -31.58
CA SER A 50 -21.54 -3.66 -32.28
C SER A 50 -21.17 -2.95 -33.56
N HIS A 51 -19.91 -2.73 -33.80
CA HIS A 51 -19.35 -2.16 -35.03
C HIS A 51 -19.31 -3.17 -36.18
N LYS A 52 -19.59 -4.45 -35.87
CA LYS A 52 -19.60 -5.54 -36.86
C LYS A 52 -20.79 -6.48 -36.61
N PRO A 53 -21.99 -6.17 -37.08
CA PRO A 53 -23.15 -7.04 -36.96
C PRO A 53 -22.88 -8.44 -37.49
N GLY A 54 -23.40 -9.47 -36.81
CA GLY A 54 -23.12 -10.88 -37.07
C GLY A 54 -21.87 -11.42 -36.38
N ALA A 55 -21.03 -10.57 -35.75
CA ALA A 55 -19.90 -11.02 -34.97
C ALA A 55 -20.34 -11.64 -33.62
N GLN A 56 -19.41 -12.26 -32.92
CA GLN A 56 -19.60 -12.79 -31.57
C GLN A 56 -18.64 -12.11 -30.59
N THR A 57 -19.02 -12.07 -29.30
CA THR A 57 -18.16 -11.66 -28.19
C THR A 57 -18.55 -12.44 -26.95
N PHE A 58 -18.07 -12.02 -25.78
CA PHE A 58 -18.47 -12.57 -24.48
C PHE A 58 -18.57 -11.46 -23.43
N ILE A 59 -19.37 -11.73 -22.37
CA ILE A 59 -19.43 -10.95 -21.17
C ILE A 59 -18.91 -11.78 -19.99
N ASP A 60 -18.23 -11.12 -19.05
CA ASP A 60 -17.60 -11.77 -17.91
C ASP A 60 -18.59 -11.88 -16.74
N TYR A 61 -18.65 -13.05 -16.06
CA TYR A 61 -19.44 -13.25 -14.86
C TYR A 61 -18.96 -14.44 -14.03
N ILE A 62 -18.37 -14.18 -12.87
CA ILE A 62 -18.01 -15.20 -11.87
C ILE A 62 -19.22 -15.42 -10.96
N HIS A 63 -19.98 -16.44 -11.22
CA HIS A 63 -21.32 -16.66 -10.68
C HIS A 63 -21.45 -17.90 -9.81
N HIS A 64 -22.45 -17.92 -8.95
CA HIS A 64 -22.96 -19.16 -8.35
C HIS A 64 -23.82 -19.95 -9.34
N SER A 65 -24.80 -19.28 -9.96
CA SER A 65 -25.67 -19.84 -10.99
C SER A 65 -26.15 -18.76 -11.95
N ILE A 66 -26.52 -19.19 -13.16
CA ILE A 66 -27.19 -18.37 -14.16
C ILE A 66 -28.57 -18.98 -14.42
N ASP A 67 -29.63 -18.21 -14.20
CA ASP A 67 -31.00 -18.65 -14.37
C ASP A 67 -31.49 -18.46 -15.82
N SER A 68 -31.12 -17.34 -16.44
CA SER A 68 -31.46 -17.05 -17.84
C SER A 68 -30.54 -16.00 -18.47
N VAL A 69 -30.34 -16.13 -19.78
CA VAL A 69 -29.64 -15.15 -20.64
C VAL A 69 -30.54 -14.83 -21.84
N ARG A 70 -30.82 -13.56 -22.07
CA ARG A 70 -31.56 -13.07 -23.23
C ARG A 70 -30.74 -12.04 -23.99
N LEU A 71 -30.55 -12.26 -25.29
CA LEU A 71 -29.92 -11.32 -26.21
C LEU A 71 -30.96 -10.86 -27.24
N ASN A 72 -31.21 -9.56 -27.32
CA ASN A 72 -32.17 -8.94 -28.26
C ASN A 72 -33.58 -9.58 -28.17
N GLY A 73 -34.00 -9.89 -26.95
CA GLY A 73 -35.30 -10.54 -26.65
C GLY A 73 -35.30 -12.08 -26.83
N ALA A 74 -34.30 -12.68 -27.48
CA ALA A 74 -34.20 -14.13 -27.67
C ALA A 74 -33.54 -14.82 -26.46
N GLN A 75 -34.16 -15.86 -25.95
CA GLN A 75 -33.58 -16.71 -24.89
C GLN A 75 -32.44 -17.56 -25.46
N LEU A 76 -31.24 -17.46 -24.84
CA LEU A 76 -30.10 -18.30 -25.22
C LEU A 76 -30.10 -19.64 -24.45
N ASP A 77 -29.58 -20.69 -25.09
CA ASP A 77 -29.37 -21.99 -24.48
C ASP A 77 -28.13 -21.95 -23.56
N LEU A 78 -28.32 -21.96 -22.25
CA LEU A 78 -27.26 -21.87 -21.25
C LEU A 78 -26.17 -22.92 -21.46
N ASN A 79 -26.51 -24.12 -21.87
CA ASN A 79 -25.51 -25.17 -22.10
C ASN A 79 -24.57 -24.89 -23.28
N LYS A 80 -24.92 -23.93 -24.13
CA LYS A 80 -24.10 -23.56 -25.29
C LYS A 80 -23.34 -22.26 -25.09
N VAL A 81 -23.89 -21.36 -24.27
CA VAL A 81 -23.33 -20.00 -24.15
C VAL A 81 -22.56 -19.78 -22.85
N VAL A 82 -22.78 -20.57 -21.79
CA VAL A 82 -22.03 -20.45 -20.54
C VAL A 82 -20.78 -21.32 -20.64
N ASP A 83 -19.62 -20.68 -20.55
CA ASP A 83 -18.31 -21.32 -20.54
C ASP A 83 -17.48 -20.78 -19.35
N GLY A 84 -17.51 -21.48 -18.23
CA GLY A 84 -16.86 -21.06 -17.00
C GLY A 84 -17.37 -19.70 -16.53
N SER A 85 -16.47 -18.72 -16.50
CA SER A 85 -16.76 -17.33 -16.06
C SER A 85 -17.16 -16.43 -17.23
N ARG A 86 -17.49 -16.96 -18.40
CA ARG A 86 -17.87 -16.20 -19.61
C ARG A 86 -19.24 -16.62 -20.11
N ILE A 87 -20.00 -15.65 -20.58
CA ILE A 87 -21.26 -15.88 -21.31
C ILE A 87 -21.01 -15.44 -22.76
N MET A 88 -21.03 -16.39 -23.67
CA MET A 88 -20.82 -16.14 -25.10
C MET A 88 -22.04 -15.48 -25.72
N LEU A 89 -21.85 -14.42 -26.51
CA LEU A 89 -22.84 -13.62 -27.16
C LEU A 89 -22.71 -13.79 -28.69
N PRO A 90 -23.46 -14.72 -29.28
CA PRO A 90 -23.40 -14.97 -30.73
C PRO A 90 -24.23 -13.93 -31.51
N GLU A 91 -23.91 -13.77 -32.80
CA GLU A 91 -24.74 -13.04 -33.79
C GLU A 91 -25.22 -11.66 -33.34
N LEU A 92 -24.26 -10.79 -32.93
CA LEU A 92 -24.56 -9.44 -32.49
C LEU A 92 -25.29 -8.64 -33.58
N ALA A 93 -26.33 -7.89 -33.19
CA ALA A 93 -26.91 -6.86 -34.00
C ALA A 93 -26.07 -5.57 -33.95
N GLU A 94 -26.43 -4.52 -34.73
CA GLU A 94 -25.82 -3.20 -34.59
C GLU A 94 -26.08 -2.60 -33.20
N GLU A 95 -27.34 -2.69 -32.73
CA GLU A 95 -27.75 -2.35 -31.36
C GLU A 95 -28.17 -3.61 -30.61
N ASN A 96 -27.67 -3.80 -29.39
CA ASN A 96 -27.90 -4.98 -28.60
C ASN A 96 -28.42 -4.65 -27.20
N GLU A 97 -29.34 -5.48 -26.73
CA GLU A 97 -29.79 -5.50 -25.35
C GLU A 97 -29.60 -6.93 -24.79
N LEU A 98 -28.72 -7.05 -23.80
CA LEU A 98 -28.46 -8.29 -23.10
C LEU A 98 -29.08 -8.23 -21.70
N THR A 99 -29.89 -9.23 -21.32
CA THR A 99 -30.38 -9.36 -19.94
C THR A 99 -29.93 -10.72 -19.37
N VAL A 100 -29.28 -10.69 -18.22
CA VAL A 100 -28.82 -11.86 -17.48
C VAL A 100 -29.48 -11.88 -16.10
N HIS A 101 -30.08 -13.00 -15.74
CA HIS A 101 -30.55 -13.30 -14.39
C HIS A 101 -29.61 -14.37 -13.81
N GLY A 102 -29.08 -14.13 -12.61
CA GLY A 102 -28.17 -15.05 -11.94
C GLY A 102 -28.08 -14.82 -10.43
N ARG A 103 -27.15 -15.52 -9.83
CA ARG A 103 -26.84 -15.41 -8.40
C ARG A 103 -25.33 -15.26 -8.22
N SER A 104 -24.95 -14.31 -7.37
CA SER A 104 -23.56 -14.05 -6.99
C SER A 104 -23.31 -14.44 -5.53
N TYR A 105 -22.05 -14.69 -5.19
CA TYR A 105 -21.64 -15.00 -3.82
C TYR A 105 -21.41 -13.74 -3.00
N TYR A 106 -21.77 -13.77 -1.71
CA TYR A 106 -21.15 -12.87 -0.74
C TYR A 106 -19.70 -13.27 -0.52
N SER A 107 -18.79 -12.33 -0.58
CA SER A 107 -17.38 -12.55 -0.30
C SER A 107 -17.08 -12.43 1.20
N ARG A 108 -16.00 -13.10 1.63
CA ARG A 108 -15.38 -12.95 2.96
C ARG A 108 -13.89 -12.65 2.86
N SER A 109 -13.39 -12.47 1.64
CA SER A 109 -11.97 -12.26 1.33
C SER A 109 -11.66 -10.84 0.84
N GLY A 110 -12.67 -9.95 0.82
CA GLY A 110 -12.50 -8.54 0.48
C GLY A 110 -12.69 -8.22 -1.01
N GLU A 111 -12.81 -9.22 -1.90
CA GLU A 111 -13.08 -9.00 -3.33
C GLU A 111 -14.59 -9.12 -3.63
N GLY A 112 -15.09 -8.41 -4.62
CA GLY A 112 -16.50 -8.43 -5.00
C GLY A 112 -17.39 -7.74 -3.95
N LEU A 113 -18.53 -8.35 -3.56
CA LEU A 113 -19.39 -7.85 -2.47
C LEU A 113 -19.05 -8.56 -1.17
N HIS A 114 -18.22 -7.91 -0.35
CA HIS A 114 -17.81 -8.43 0.95
C HIS A 114 -18.91 -8.28 1.99
N ARG A 115 -19.13 -9.33 2.81
CA ARG A 115 -20.08 -9.33 3.93
C ARG A 115 -19.34 -9.58 5.24
N TYR A 116 -19.42 -8.61 6.14
CA TYR A 116 -18.84 -8.66 7.47
C TYR A 116 -19.93 -8.62 8.54
N ILE A 117 -19.77 -9.41 9.60
CA ILE A 117 -20.63 -9.41 10.78
C ILE A 117 -19.77 -9.04 11.98
N ASP A 118 -20.11 -7.91 12.62
CA ASP A 118 -19.33 -7.38 13.73
C ASP A 118 -19.48 -8.28 14.95
N PRO A 119 -18.39 -8.87 15.48
CA PRO A 119 -18.42 -9.75 16.63
C PRO A 119 -18.85 -9.04 17.93
N SER A 120 -18.81 -7.70 17.98
CA SER A 120 -19.14 -6.91 19.17
C SER A 120 -20.65 -6.70 19.32
N ASP A 121 -21.41 -6.56 18.23
CA ASP A 121 -22.82 -6.21 18.27
C ASP A 121 -23.72 -7.01 17.29
N GLY A 122 -23.13 -7.87 16.47
CA GLY A 122 -23.85 -8.72 15.52
C GLY A 122 -24.39 -7.99 14.30
N ARG A 123 -24.06 -6.72 14.10
CA ARG A 123 -24.49 -5.94 12.93
C ARG A 123 -23.79 -6.36 11.66
N VAL A 124 -24.49 -6.19 10.53
CA VAL A 124 -24.04 -6.64 9.21
C VAL A 124 -23.66 -5.45 8.35
N TYR A 125 -22.49 -5.56 7.70
CA TYR A 125 -21.90 -4.55 6.85
C TYR A 125 -21.47 -5.17 5.54
N LEU A 126 -21.86 -4.55 4.40
CA LEU A 126 -21.48 -4.95 3.06
C LEU A 126 -20.83 -3.77 2.35
N TYR A 127 -19.81 -4.07 1.58
CA TYR A 127 -19.16 -3.14 0.67
C TYR A 127 -18.58 -3.88 -0.53
N THR A 128 -18.31 -3.15 -1.60
CA THR A 128 -17.69 -3.72 -2.80
C THR A 128 -16.24 -3.30 -2.94
N GLN A 129 -15.42 -4.19 -3.52
CA GLN A 129 -14.08 -3.92 -4.00
C GLN A 129 -13.85 -4.67 -5.30
N TYR A 130 -13.50 -3.94 -6.38
CA TYR A 130 -13.50 -4.49 -7.72
C TYR A 130 -12.16 -4.42 -8.45
N GLU A 131 -11.28 -3.53 -8.08
CA GLU A 131 -10.01 -3.39 -8.79
C GLU A 131 -9.08 -4.59 -8.59
N PRO A 132 -8.45 -5.13 -9.68
CA PRO A 132 -8.58 -4.64 -11.06
C PRO A 132 -9.80 -5.19 -11.83
N ALA A 133 -10.41 -6.32 -11.45
CA ALA A 133 -11.41 -7.00 -12.28
C ALA A 133 -12.38 -7.90 -11.50
N ASP A 134 -12.82 -7.47 -10.32
CA ASP A 134 -13.73 -8.23 -9.45
C ASP A 134 -15.19 -7.72 -9.49
N CYS A 135 -15.50 -6.73 -10.33
CA CYS A 135 -16.88 -6.31 -10.60
C CYS A 135 -17.72 -7.47 -11.16
N ARG A 136 -17.13 -8.32 -11.98
CA ARG A 136 -17.73 -9.53 -12.54
C ARG A 136 -18.05 -10.62 -11.50
N ARG A 137 -17.64 -10.47 -10.23
CA ARG A 137 -18.10 -11.30 -9.11
C ARG A 137 -19.46 -10.88 -8.57
N VAL A 138 -19.89 -9.64 -8.90
CA VAL A 138 -21.12 -9.05 -8.38
C VAL A 138 -22.23 -9.02 -9.43
N PHE A 139 -21.89 -8.67 -10.67
CA PHE A 139 -22.82 -8.68 -11.79
C PHE A 139 -22.11 -8.87 -13.12
N PRO A 140 -22.81 -9.44 -14.15
CA PRO A 140 -22.24 -9.59 -15.49
C PRO A 140 -21.84 -8.25 -16.10
N ASN A 141 -20.58 -8.13 -16.57
CA ASN A 141 -20.11 -6.92 -17.22
C ASN A 141 -18.96 -7.21 -18.21
N PHE A 142 -18.64 -6.26 -19.07
CA PHE A 142 -17.45 -6.29 -19.92
C PHE A 142 -16.27 -5.75 -19.11
N GLU A 143 -15.55 -6.66 -18.42
CA GLU A 143 -14.58 -6.32 -17.36
C GLU A 143 -13.24 -5.82 -17.92
N GLN A 144 -13.22 -4.56 -18.34
CA GLN A 144 -12.01 -3.86 -18.80
C GLN A 144 -12.16 -2.34 -18.66
N PRO A 145 -11.07 -1.59 -18.43
CA PRO A 145 -11.16 -0.18 -18.07
C PRO A 145 -11.62 0.74 -19.20
N ASP A 146 -11.42 0.37 -20.46
CA ASP A 146 -11.71 1.21 -21.62
C ASP A 146 -13.13 1.04 -22.21
N LEU A 147 -13.94 0.14 -21.65
CA LEU A 147 -15.36 0.01 -21.96
C LEU A 147 -16.22 0.76 -20.93
N LYS A 148 -16.00 2.08 -20.81
CA LYS A 148 -16.80 2.95 -19.93
C LYS A 148 -18.26 2.96 -20.33
N ALA A 149 -19.16 3.03 -19.33
CA ALA A 149 -20.60 3.09 -19.52
C ALA A 149 -21.27 3.92 -18.42
N VAL A 150 -22.57 4.18 -18.60
CA VAL A 150 -23.46 4.74 -17.58
C VAL A 150 -24.06 3.59 -16.76
N PHE A 151 -24.01 3.67 -15.43
CA PHE A 151 -24.55 2.66 -14.54
C PHE A 151 -25.79 3.16 -13.81
N ASN A 152 -26.84 2.30 -13.79
CA ASN A 152 -28.11 2.54 -13.11
C ASN A 152 -28.30 1.44 -12.05
N PHE A 153 -28.01 1.75 -10.80
CA PHE A 153 -28.16 0.78 -9.72
C PHE A 153 -29.54 0.80 -9.09
N ARG A 154 -30.05 -0.41 -8.79
CA ARG A 154 -31.23 -0.66 -7.98
C ARG A 154 -30.86 -1.70 -6.93
N ILE A 155 -31.06 -1.36 -5.66
CA ILE A 155 -30.63 -2.25 -4.56
C ILE A 155 -31.84 -2.47 -3.66
N THR A 156 -32.26 -3.72 -3.54
CA THR A 156 -33.28 -4.15 -2.58
C THR A 156 -32.59 -4.63 -1.31
N ALA A 157 -32.95 -4.05 -0.16
CA ALA A 157 -32.33 -4.33 1.12
C ALA A 157 -33.31 -4.07 2.28
N PRO A 158 -33.00 -4.48 3.52
CA PRO A 158 -33.77 -4.10 4.71
C PRO A 158 -33.94 -2.59 4.81
N ARG A 159 -35.13 -2.16 5.29
CA ARG A 159 -35.48 -0.74 5.37
C ARG A 159 -34.59 0.05 6.31
N ASP A 160 -34.17 -0.57 7.39
CA ASP A 160 -33.32 0.00 8.44
C ASP A 160 -31.84 0.10 8.03
N TRP A 161 -31.47 -0.42 6.85
CA TRP A 161 -30.11 -0.35 6.34
C TRP A 161 -29.80 0.97 5.65
N VAL A 162 -28.60 1.46 5.86
CA VAL A 162 -27.96 2.45 4.95
C VAL A 162 -27.61 1.72 3.66
N VAL A 163 -27.93 2.34 2.53
CA VAL A 163 -27.52 1.83 1.20
C VAL A 163 -27.05 3.02 0.38
N SER A 164 -25.86 2.89 -0.21
CA SER A 164 -25.30 3.89 -1.14
C SER A 164 -24.65 3.21 -2.35
N SER A 165 -24.45 4.00 -3.40
CA SER A 165 -23.75 3.63 -4.64
C SER A 165 -23.12 4.89 -5.23
N ASN A 166 -22.50 4.81 -6.42
CA ASN A 166 -21.88 5.98 -7.08
C ASN A 166 -22.87 7.14 -7.33
N GLY A 167 -24.10 6.83 -7.78
CA GLY A 167 -25.14 7.83 -8.05
C GLY A 167 -25.84 8.35 -6.78
N VAL A 168 -26.56 9.47 -6.91
CA VAL A 168 -27.42 10.01 -5.85
C VAL A 168 -28.67 9.14 -5.72
N LEU A 169 -29.17 8.94 -4.50
CA LEU A 169 -30.45 8.24 -4.27
C LEU A 169 -31.60 9.07 -4.84
N GLU A 170 -32.32 8.53 -5.82
CA GLU A 170 -33.48 9.20 -6.45
C GLU A 170 -34.81 8.84 -5.77
N SER A 171 -34.99 7.56 -5.44
CA SER A 171 -36.26 7.10 -4.86
C SER A 171 -36.12 5.82 -4.06
N GLU A 172 -37.06 5.66 -3.13
CA GLU A 172 -37.25 4.43 -2.34
C GLU A 172 -38.65 3.88 -2.60
N VAL A 173 -38.74 2.61 -2.93
CA VAL A 173 -40.01 1.90 -3.18
C VAL A 173 -40.12 0.73 -2.21
N SER A 174 -41.13 0.79 -1.30
CA SER A 174 -41.39 -0.29 -0.38
C SER A 174 -41.84 -1.55 -1.11
N ASP A 175 -41.39 -2.72 -0.65
CA ASP A 175 -41.90 -3.98 -1.18
C ASP A 175 -43.38 -4.12 -0.85
N PRO A 176 -44.22 -4.50 -1.82
CA PRO A 176 -45.67 -4.59 -1.60
C PRO A 176 -46.05 -5.76 -0.67
N THR A 177 -45.18 -6.75 -0.47
CA THR A 177 -45.42 -7.93 0.34
C THR A 177 -44.74 -7.88 1.69
N ASP A 178 -43.64 -7.13 1.83
CA ASP A 178 -42.91 -6.94 3.10
C ASP A 178 -42.50 -5.48 3.29
N SER A 179 -43.17 -4.78 4.19
CA SER A 179 -42.88 -3.37 4.49
C SER A 179 -41.49 -3.13 5.09
N ASN A 180 -40.78 -4.16 5.56
CA ASN A 180 -39.42 -4.07 6.09
C ASN A 180 -38.35 -4.08 4.96
N ILE A 181 -38.74 -4.32 3.72
CA ILE A 181 -37.88 -4.36 2.56
C ILE A 181 -38.15 -3.14 1.69
N VAL A 182 -37.06 -2.54 1.18
CA VAL A 182 -37.11 -1.34 0.33
C VAL A 182 -36.18 -1.52 -0.86
N LYS A 183 -36.69 -1.20 -2.05
CA LYS A 183 -35.88 -1.05 -3.25
C LYS A 183 -35.47 0.41 -3.41
N ARG A 184 -34.19 0.65 -3.39
CA ARG A 184 -33.57 1.96 -3.61
C ARG A 184 -33.11 2.08 -5.04
N VAL A 185 -33.43 3.20 -5.67
CA VAL A 185 -33.08 3.51 -7.06
C VAL A 185 -32.13 4.70 -7.05
N PHE A 186 -30.98 4.53 -7.69
CA PHE A 186 -29.95 5.57 -7.77
C PHE A 186 -29.97 6.23 -9.15
N ALA A 187 -29.63 7.52 -9.20
CA ALA A 187 -29.43 8.26 -10.43
C ALA A 187 -28.36 7.60 -11.31
N PRO A 188 -28.50 7.70 -12.64
CA PRO A 188 -27.45 7.26 -13.55
C PRO A 188 -26.10 7.91 -13.20
N THR A 189 -25.03 7.14 -13.28
CA THR A 189 -23.66 7.67 -13.13
C THR A 189 -23.27 8.47 -14.39
N GLU A 190 -22.20 9.21 -14.31
CA GLU A 190 -21.43 9.60 -15.48
C GLU A 190 -20.83 8.36 -16.18
N ARG A 191 -20.15 8.54 -17.31
CA ARG A 191 -19.46 7.42 -17.99
C ARG A 191 -18.21 7.03 -17.24
N ILE A 192 -18.26 5.92 -16.51
CA ILE A 192 -17.17 5.38 -15.69
C ILE A 192 -16.82 3.95 -16.10
N SER A 193 -15.66 3.50 -15.69
CA SER A 193 -15.21 2.11 -15.85
C SER A 193 -15.91 1.17 -14.87
N THR A 194 -15.95 -0.12 -15.16
CA THR A 194 -16.56 -1.15 -14.30
C THR A 194 -15.90 -1.22 -12.92
N TYR A 195 -14.56 -1.16 -12.87
CA TYR A 195 -13.76 -1.39 -11.66
C TYR A 195 -13.94 -0.31 -10.57
N ILE A 196 -14.47 0.88 -10.90
CA ILE A 196 -14.77 1.97 -9.97
C ILE A 196 -16.27 2.12 -9.64
N THR A 197 -17.10 1.16 -10.05
CA THR A 197 -18.47 1.10 -9.56
C THR A 197 -18.49 0.56 -8.12
N ALA A 198 -19.43 1.05 -7.29
CA ALA A 198 -19.46 0.70 -5.88
C ALA A 198 -20.87 0.55 -5.31
N VAL A 199 -20.98 -0.31 -4.31
CA VAL A 199 -22.17 -0.49 -3.48
C VAL A 199 -21.76 -0.61 -2.01
N LEU A 200 -22.47 0.13 -1.15
CA LEU A 200 -22.40 0.04 0.30
C LEU A 200 -23.80 -0.31 0.82
N ALA A 201 -23.91 -1.30 1.71
CA ALA A 201 -25.18 -1.65 2.34
C ALA A 201 -24.95 -2.20 3.76
N GLY A 202 -25.79 -1.83 4.71
CA GLY A 202 -25.68 -2.36 6.08
C GLY A 202 -26.08 -1.38 7.16
N GLU A 203 -25.79 -1.75 8.41
CA GLU A 203 -26.16 -0.99 9.59
C GLU A 203 -25.08 0.05 9.96
N TYR A 204 -24.66 0.87 8.98
CA TYR A 204 -23.59 1.86 9.14
C TYR A 204 -24.02 3.05 10.01
N PHE A 205 -23.12 3.50 10.87
CA PHE A 205 -23.21 4.84 11.46
C PHE A 205 -22.89 5.88 10.38
N THR A 206 -23.69 6.95 10.32
CA THR A 206 -23.64 7.93 9.24
C THR A 206 -23.53 9.34 9.81
N VAL A 207 -22.64 10.14 9.23
CA VAL A 207 -22.55 11.59 9.47
C VAL A 207 -22.59 12.32 8.14
N THR A 208 -23.31 13.42 8.08
CA THR A 208 -23.52 14.22 6.85
C THR A 208 -22.97 15.62 7.02
N ASP A 209 -22.45 16.19 5.91
CA ASP A 209 -22.02 17.58 5.82
C ASP A 209 -22.23 18.09 4.39
N THR A 210 -21.85 19.32 4.11
CA THR A 210 -21.90 19.90 2.77
C THR A 210 -20.61 20.66 2.52
N TYR A 211 -19.94 20.34 1.42
CA TYR A 211 -18.88 21.19 0.89
C TYR A 211 -19.50 22.38 0.15
N LYS A 212 -19.04 23.56 0.51
CA LYS A 212 -19.37 24.83 -0.19
C LYS A 212 -18.09 25.36 -0.80
N PRO A 213 -17.99 25.47 -2.12
CA PRO A 213 -16.74 25.85 -2.78
C PRO A 213 -16.17 27.18 -2.28
N GLN A 214 -14.89 27.16 -1.91
CA GLN A 214 -14.05 28.35 -1.75
C GLN A 214 -13.14 28.52 -2.98
N SER A 215 -13.14 27.52 -3.85
CA SER A 215 -12.38 27.43 -5.09
C SER A 215 -12.82 28.49 -6.11
N ILE A 216 -11.90 28.95 -6.95
CA ILE A 216 -12.14 29.81 -8.11
C ILE A 216 -12.97 29.03 -9.15
N THR A 217 -12.72 27.72 -9.27
CA THR A 217 -13.44 26.78 -10.12
C THR A 217 -14.65 26.26 -9.37
N ASN A 218 -15.83 26.72 -9.69
CA ASN A 218 -17.04 26.44 -8.95
C ASN A 218 -17.74 25.15 -9.42
N SER A 219 -17.72 24.10 -8.58
CA SER A 219 -18.48 22.85 -8.78
C SER A 219 -19.93 22.90 -8.27
N GLY A 220 -20.31 23.97 -7.55
CA GLY A 220 -21.54 24.01 -6.77
C GLY A 220 -21.39 23.32 -5.39
N ASP A 221 -22.46 23.34 -4.60
CA ASP A 221 -22.49 22.65 -3.31
C ASP A 221 -22.44 21.13 -3.53
N ILE A 222 -21.55 20.43 -2.80
CA ILE A 222 -21.39 18.97 -2.90
C ILE A 222 -21.80 18.34 -1.55
N PRO A 223 -22.78 17.42 -1.55
CA PRO A 223 -23.13 16.63 -0.37
C PRO A 223 -21.95 15.74 0.06
N LEU A 224 -21.62 15.78 1.34
CA LEU A 224 -20.60 14.93 1.97
C LEU A 224 -21.27 13.97 2.94
N VAL A 225 -20.84 12.71 2.94
CA VAL A 225 -21.25 11.71 3.92
C VAL A 225 -20.03 10.90 4.35
N ALA A 226 -19.98 10.56 5.63
CA ALA A 226 -18.98 9.64 6.16
C ALA A 226 -19.65 8.48 6.89
N TYR A 227 -19.17 7.26 6.66
CA TYR A 227 -19.74 6.01 7.19
C TYR A 227 -18.68 5.23 7.97
N CYS A 228 -19.08 4.62 9.08
CA CYS A 228 -18.26 3.61 9.77
C CYS A 228 -19.16 2.57 10.47
N ARG A 229 -18.57 1.50 10.98
CA ARG A 229 -19.28 0.55 11.85
C ARG A 229 -19.73 1.24 13.14
N HIS A 230 -20.90 0.83 13.68
CA HIS A 230 -21.40 1.39 14.93
C HIS A 230 -20.46 1.23 16.12
N SER A 231 -19.75 0.12 16.19
CA SER A 231 -18.74 -0.14 17.25
C SER A 231 -17.58 0.83 17.24
N LEU A 232 -17.26 1.44 16.09
CA LEU A 232 -16.19 2.44 15.93
C LEU A 232 -16.65 3.89 16.09
N LYS A 233 -17.97 4.14 16.22
CA LYS A 233 -18.53 5.48 16.38
C LYS A 233 -17.81 6.35 17.44
N PRO A 234 -17.42 5.84 18.63
CA PRO A 234 -16.74 6.65 19.65
C PRO A 234 -15.38 7.21 19.23
N HIS A 235 -14.75 6.60 18.20
CA HIS A 235 -13.43 6.94 17.71
C HIS A 235 -13.46 7.61 16.33
N PHE A 236 -14.66 7.84 15.77
CA PHE A 236 -14.84 8.35 14.42
C PHE A 236 -14.66 9.86 14.35
N ASP A 237 -13.45 10.31 14.00
CA ASP A 237 -13.04 11.71 13.89
C ASP A 237 -13.51 12.33 12.56
N TYR A 238 -14.82 12.35 12.33
CA TYR A 238 -15.43 12.84 11.08
C TYR A 238 -15.21 14.33 10.84
N ASP A 239 -15.05 15.15 11.89
CA ASP A 239 -14.79 16.58 11.74
C ASP A 239 -13.44 16.84 11.05
N ASN A 240 -12.39 16.09 11.42
CA ASN A 240 -11.10 16.15 10.77
C ASN A 240 -11.16 15.59 9.33
N ILE A 241 -11.86 14.45 9.14
CA ILE A 241 -12.06 13.85 7.81
C ILE A 241 -12.73 14.86 6.86
N PHE A 242 -13.83 15.48 7.27
CA PHE A 242 -14.51 16.49 6.43
C PHE A 242 -13.67 17.75 6.22
N ARG A 243 -12.89 18.18 7.21
CA ARG A 243 -11.97 19.31 7.05
C ARG A 243 -10.94 19.02 5.96
N VAL A 244 -10.27 17.86 6.02
CA VAL A 244 -9.27 17.43 5.02
C VAL A 244 -9.91 17.34 3.64
N THR A 245 -11.10 16.75 3.54
CA THR A 245 -11.85 16.60 2.29
C THR A 245 -12.19 17.96 1.66
N LYS A 246 -12.71 18.91 2.44
CA LYS A 246 -13.07 20.24 1.94
C LYS A 246 -11.84 21.01 1.45
N ASN A 247 -10.75 20.98 2.21
CA ASN A 247 -9.49 21.60 1.81
C ASN A 247 -8.92 20.99 0.53
N GLY A 248 -8.99 19.66 0.41
CA GLY A 248 -8.56 18.95 -0.80
C GLY A 248 -9.38 19.30 -2.03
N LEU A 249 -10.72 19.38 -1.90
CA LEU A 249 -11.62 19.78 -2.98
C LEU A 249 -11.32 21.20 -3.48
N ASP A 250 -11.12 22.17 -2.57
CA ASP A 250 -10.72 23.52 -2.96
C ASP A 250 -9.38 23.49 -3.70
N PHE A 251 -8.38 22.81 -3.12
CA PHE A 251 -7.02 22.75 -3.65
C PHE A 251 -6.96 22.15 -5.07
N PHE A 252 -7.55 20.96 -5.26
CA PHE A 252 -7.45 20.27 -6.56
C PHE A 252 -8.27 20.93 -7.67
N GLN A 253 -9.45 21.49 -7.35
CA GLN A 253 -10.23 22.24 -8.33
C GLN A 253 -9.47 23.47 -8.85
N ASP A 254 -8.81 24.20 -7.95
CA ASP A 254 -7.99 25.36 -8.33
C ASP A 254 -6.71 24.93 -9.07
N LEU A 255 -6.04 23.87 -8.58
CA LEU A 255 -4.82 23.37 -9.19
C LEU A 255 -5.06 22.92 -10.63
N PHE A 256 -6.13 22.14 -10.86
CA PHE A 256 -6.42 21.56 -12.17
C PHE A 256 -7.26 22.45 -13.09
N ASP A 257 -7.78 23.58 -12.60
CA ASP A 257 -8.74 24.44 -13.33
C ASP A 257 -9.89 23.61 -13.93
N TYR A 258 -10.41 22.68 -13.13
CA TYR A 258 -11.46 21.76 -13.51
C TYR A 258 -12.35 21.44 -12.30
N PRO A 259 -13.68 21.68 -12.36
CA PRO A 259 -14.56 21.41 -11.22
C PRO A 259 -14.61 19.91 -10.90
N TYR A 260 -14.87 19.58 -9.63
CA TYR A 260 -15.14 18.21 -9.24
C TYR A 260 -16.29 17.62 -10.06
N PRO A 261 -16.08 16.51 -10.80
CA PRO A 261 -16.99 16.14 -11.88
C PRO A 261 -18.19 15.26 -11.44
N TYR A 262 -18.32 14.94 -10.14
CA TYR A 262 -19.35 14.03 -9.65
C TYR A 262 -20.34 14.72 -8.71
N PRO A 263 -21.59 14.18 -8.54
CA PRO A 263 -22.66 14.89 -7.84
C PRO A 263 -22.58 14.86 -6.31
N LYS A 264 -21.72 14.02 -5.73
CA LYS A 264 -21.55 13.84 -4.27
C LYS A 264 -20.16 13.31 -3.95
N TYR A 265 -19.72 13.44 -2.68
CA TYR A 265 -18.48 12.85 -2.19
C TYR A 265 -18.77 12.13 -0.86
N GLU A 266 -18.95 10.83 -0.91
CA GLU A 266 -19.16 9.99 0.26
C GLU A 266 -17.91 9.17 0.57
N GLN A 267 -17.65 8.92 1.86
CA GLN A 267 -16.46 8.22 2.36
C GLN A 267 -16.89 7.10 3.32
N ALA A 268 -16.61 5.87 2.96
CA ALA A 268 -16.96 4.70 3.78
C ALA A 268 -15.72 4.02 4.35
N PHE A 269 -15.60 4.00 5.67
CA PHE A 269 -14.54 3.30 6.39
C PHE A 269 -15.03 1.89 6.70
N VAL A 270 -14.47 0.89 6.00
CA VAL A 270 -15.02 -0.47 5.94
C VAL A 270 -14.11 -1.51 6.58
N PRO A 271 -14.69 -2.56 7.20
CA PRO A 271 -13.94 -3.61 7.89
C PRO A 271 -13.25 -4.59 6.93
N GLU A 272 -12.14 -5.18 7.37
CA GLU A 272 -11.38 -6.21 6.65
C GLU A 272 -11.05 -5.82 5.19
N TYR A 273 -10.78 -4.55 4.95
CA TYR A 273 -10.48 -4.06 3.62
C TYR A 273 -9.08 -4.51 3.18
N ASN A 274 -8.97 -5.01 1.94
CA ASN A 274 -7.72 -5.58 1.40
C ASN A 274 -6.65 -4.54 1.08
N ILE A 275 -7.07 -3.29 0.89
CA ILE A 275 -6.23 -2.17 0.43
C ILE A 275 -6.46 -0.95 1.34
N GLY A 276 -5.65 0.10 1.17
CA GLY A 276 -5.78 1.31 1.97
C GLY A 276 -7.07 2.06 1.69
N ALA A 277 -7.36 2.30 0.42
CA ALA A 277 -8.56 2.96 -0.05
C ALA A 277 -8.85 2.64 -1.53
N MET A 278 -9.97 3.14 -2.05
CA MET A 278 -10.40 2.97 -3.44
C MET A 278 -11.20 4.20 -3.92
N GLU A 279 -10.87 4.68 -5.07
CA GLU A 279 -11.34 5.92 -5.68
C GLU A 279 -12.75 5.88 -6.29
N ASN A 280 -13.64 5.00 -5.87
CA ASN A 280 -14.97 4.90 -6.46
C ASN A 280 -15.68 6.27 -6.48
N PRO A 281 -15.98 6.87 -7.66
CA PRO A 281 -16.56 8.21 -7.72
C PRO A 281 -17.92 8.26 -7.02
N GLY A 282 -18.08 9.26 -6.16
CA GLY A 282 -19.27 9.44 -5.34
C GLY A 282 -19.37 8.55 -4.10
N LEU A 283 -18.56 7.49 -3.97
CA LEU A 283 -18.53 6.58 -2.81
C LEU A 283 -17.12 5.99 -2.60
N VAL A 284 -16.19 6.82 -2.16
CA VAL A 284 -14.81 6.41 -1.86
C VAL A 284 -14.80 5.49 -0.65
N THR A 285 -14.06 4.38 -0.74
CA THR A 285 -13.95 3.42 0.37
C THR A 285 -12.54 3.47 0.96
N PHE A 286 -12.45 3.35 2.30
CA PHE A 286 -11.20 3.38 3.07
C PHE A 286 -11.17 2.18 4.01
N THR A 287 -9.97 1.70 4.35
CA THR A 287 -9.83 0.78 5.48
C THR A 287 -10.23 1.48 6.78
N GLU A 288 -10.93 0.75 7.66
CA GLU A 288 -11.25 1.26 8.99
C GLU A 288 -10.04 1.45 9.92
N ASP A 289 -8.85 1.00 9.51
CA ASP A 289 -7.58 1.27 10.21
C ASP A 289 -7.28 2.77 10.30
N PHE A 290 -7.89 3.60 9.45
CA PHE A 290 -7.87 5.05 9.54
C PHE A 290 -8.81 5.65 10.61
N ILE A 291 -9.53 4.82 11.35
CA ILE A 291 -10.27 5.20 12.56
C ILE A 291 -9.41 4.79 13.77
N PHE A 292 -8.69 5.74 14.32
CA PHE A 292 -7.65 5.49 15.33
C PHE A 292 -8.25 5.24 16.71
N VAL A 293 -8.35 3.99 17.12
CA VAL A 293 -8.87 3.59 18.44
C VAL A 293 -7.87 3.90 19.55
N SER A 294 -6.57 3.81 19.25
CA SER A 294 -5.46 3.98 20.22
C SER A 294 -4.96 5.42 20.38
N GLY A 295 -5.69 6.40 19.90
CA GLY A 295 -5.17 7.75 19.68
C GLY A 295 -4.35 7.84 18.39
N ALA A 296 -4.40 9.00 17.73
CA ALA A 296 -3.68 9.27 16.50
C ALA A 296 -2.44 10.11 16.77
N THR A 297 -1.30 9.71 16.22
CA THR A 297 -0.13 10.58 16.10
C THR A 297 -0.31 11.54 14.92
N GLU A 298 0.52 12.59 14.85
CA GLU A 298 0.55 13.48 13.68
C GLU A 298 0.86 12.70 12.38
N ASP A 299 1.72 11.69 12.45
CA ASP A 299 2.04 10.78 11.34
C ASP A 299 0.81 9.93 10.91
N ASP A 300 0.02 9.42 11.87
CA ASP A 300 -1.24 8.71 11.59
C ASP A 300 -2.26 9.64 10.88
N LEU A 301 -2.39 10.89 11.34
CA LEU A 301 -3.30 11.89 10.76
C LEU A 301 -2.82 12.36 9.38
N GLU A 302 -1.51 12.54 9.19
CA GLU A 302 -0.90 12.84 7.90
C GLU A 302 -1.13 11.71 6.91
N GLY A 303 -0.89 10.45 7.30
CA GLY A 303 -1.13 9.27 6.46
C GLY A 303 -2.59 9.17 6.00
N ARG A 304 -3.56 9.42 6.89
CA ARG A 304 -4.98 9.49 6.53
C ARG A 304 -5.27 10.65 5.58
N ALA A 305 -4.73 11.84 5.84
CA ALA A 305 -4.93 13.01 4.98
C ALA A 305 -4.30 12.81 3.59
N ASN A 306 -3.12 12.22 3.53
CA ASN A 306 -2.46 11.82 2.29
C ASN A 306 -3.33 10.86 1.48
N THR A 307 -3.89 9.83 2.12
CA THR A 307 -4.78 8.87 1.45
C THR A 307 -6.07 9.53 0.97
N ILE A 308 -6.71 10.40 1.77
CA ILE A 308 -7.90 11.14 1.32
C ILE A 308 -7.58 12.01 0.09
N CYS A 309 -6.42 12.68 0.07
CA CYS A 309 -5.98 13.48 -1.08
C CYS A 309 -5.60 12.61 -2.29
N HIS A 310 -5.02 11.42 -2.07
CA HIS A 310 -4.72 10.44 -3.11
C HIS A 310 -6.00 9.98 -3.82
N GLU A 311 -7.00 9.49 -3.07
CA GLU A 311 -8.29 9.07 -3.63
C GLU A 311 -9.04 10.23 -4.30
N MET A 312 -8.88 11.43 -3.78
CA MET A 312 -9.49 12.61 -4.39
C MET A 312 -8.82 13.00 -5.71
N ALA A 313 -7.51 12.89 -5.81
CA ALA A 313 -6.79 13.16 -7.06
C ALA A 313 -7.20 12.21 -8.19
N HIS A 314 -7.55 10.98 -7.86
CA HIS A 314 -8.08 10.00 -8.81
C HIS A 314 -9.36 10.46 -9.49
N MET A 315 -10.16 11.32 -8.89
CA MET A 315 -11.38 11.86 -9.52
C MET A 315 -11.09 12.53 -10.87
N TRP A 316 -9.85 13.00 -11.08
CA TRP A 316 -9.35 13.51 -12.36
C TRP A 316 -8.39 12.51 -13.02
N PHE A 317 -7.37 12.00 -12.28
CA PHE A 317 -6.40 11.03 -12.77
C PHE A 317 -6.86 9.60 -12.47
N GLY A 318 -7.60 8.97 -13.35
CA GLY A 318 -8.12 7.61 -13.18
C GLY A 318 -9.60 7.50 -13.49
N ASP A 319 -10.43 8.39 -12.96
CA ASP A 319 -11.88 8.35 -13.09
C ASP A 319 -12.37 9.19 -14.28
N LEU A 320 -12.06 10.50 -14.30
CA LEU A 320 -12.40 11.37 -15.44
C LEU A 320 -11.65 10.92 -16.68
N VAL A 321 -10.34 10.73 -16.58
CA VAL A 321 -9.47 10.22 -17.65
C VAL A 321 -8.84 8.92 -17.16
N THR A 322 -9.15 7.80 -17.82
CA THR A 322 -8.73 6.46 -17.39
C THR A 322 -7.74 5.86 -18.40
N MET A 323 -6.82 4.99 -17.96
CA MET A 323 -5.97 4.23 -18.87
C MET A 323 -6.80 3.34 -19.80
N LYS A 324 -6.26 3.02 -20.99
CA LYS A 324 -6.88 2.05 -21.92
C LYS A 324 -6.75 0.63 -21.44
N TRP A 325 -5.57 0.28 -20.90
CA TRP A 325 -5.25 -1.01 -20.34
C TRP A 325 -4.29 -0.86 -19.17
N TRP A 326 -4.08 -1.91 -18.42
CA TRP A 326 -3.30 -1.95 -17.20
C TRP A 326 -1.80 -1.71 -17.37
N ASP A 327 -1.27 -1.71 -18.60
CA ASP A 327 0.12 -1.29 -18.90
C ASP A 327 0.38 0.15 -18.40
N ASP A 328 -0.64 0.98 -18.47
CA ASP A 328 -0.62 2.40 -18.10
C ASP A 328 -1.29 2.70 -16.74
N LEU A 329 -1.33 1.72 -15.82
CA LEU A 329 -1.82 1.89 -14.44
C LEU A 329 -1.16 3.07 -13.73
N TRP A 330 0.11 3.32 -14.02
CA TRP A 330 0.88 4.44 -13.48
C TRP A 330 0.28 5.82 -13.78
N LEU A 331 -0.46 6.00 -14.89
CA LEU A 331 -1.16 7.25 -15.24
C LEU A 331 -2.19 7.68 -14.20
N LYS A 332 -2.65 6.78 -13.37
CA LYS A 332 -3.49 7.12 -12.22
C LYS A 332 -2.70 7.02 -10.91
N GLU A 333 -2.06 5.90 -10.62
CA GLU A 333 -1.46 5.62 -9.32
C GLU A 333 -0.24 6.49 -8.98
N SER A 334 0.68 6.65 -9.94
CA SER A 334 1.84 7.53 -9.72
C SER A 334 1.42 8.98 -9.52
N PHE A 335 0.43 9.45 -10.29
CA PHE A 335 -0.10 10.81 -10.16
C PHE A 335 -0.82 11.00 -8.82
N ALA A 336 -1.68 10.06 -8.43
CA ALA A 336 -2.41 10.15 -7.17
C ALA A 336 -1.46 10.09 -5.96
N ASP A 337 -0.42 9.26 -6.01
CA ASP A 337 0.58 9.16 -4.94
C ASP A 337 1.41 10.46 -4.78
N PHE A 338 1.77 11.10 -5.90
CA PHE A 338 2.41 12.42 -5.91
C PHE A 338 1.45 13.52 -5.39
N MET A 339 0.22 13.54 -5.88
CA MET A 339 -0.79 14.53 -5.50
C MET A 339 -1.29 14.35 -4.07
N GLY A 340 -1.31 13.13 -3.54
CA GLY A 340 -1.61 12.84 -2.15
C GLY A 340 -0.66 13.55 -1.20
N ALA A 341 0.65 13.42 -1.42
CA ALA A 341 1.67 14.11 -0.63
C ALA A 341 1.58 15.65 -0.81
N LEU A 342 1.36 16.12 -2.05
CA LEU A 342 1.20 17.54 -2.33
C LEU A 342 -0.05 18.12 -1.64
N GLY A 343 -1.19 17.42 -1.69
CA GLY A 343 -2.43 17.85 -1.02
C GLY A 343 -2.35 17.79 0.50
N ALA A 344 -1.60 16.83 1.06
CA ALA A 344 -1.38 16.77 2.49
C ALA A 344 -0.61 18.01 3.00
N ILE A 345 0.42 18.45 2.29
CA ILE A 345 1.21 19.62 2.71
C ILE A 345 0.53 20.95 2.32
N GLU A 346 0.15 21.14 1.07
CA GLU A 346 -0.28 22.43 0.54
C GLU A 346 -1.73 22.78 0.97
N ALA A 347 -2.63 21.79 0.99
CA ALA A 347 -4.02 22.01 1.37
C ALA A 347 -4.26 21.82 2.87
N ASN A 348 -3.52 20.94 3.52
CA ASN A 348 -3.83 20.49 4.88
C ASN A 348 -2.74 20.82 5.92
N GLY A 349 -1.57 21.33 5.51
CA GLY A 349 -0.55 21.85 6.40
C GLY A 349 0.31 20.78 7.12
N PHE A 350 0.30 19.53 6.65
CA PHE A 350 1.16 18.45 7.16
C PHE A 350 2.59 18.62 6.65
N ASN A 351 3.42 19.38 7.37
CA ASN A 351 4.75 19.77 6.90
C ASN A 351 5.72 18.61 6.66
N ASP A 352 5.50 17.46 7.29
CA ASP A 352 6.34 16.27 7.14
C ASP A 352 5.89 15.32 6.03
N ALA A 353 4.87 15.66 5.20
CA ALA A 353 4.39 14.76 4.13
C ALA A 353 5.49 14.34 3.13
N TRP A 354 6.42 15.23 2.77
CA TRP A 354 7.58 14.83 1.94
C TRP A 354 8.63 14.02 2.71
N VAL A 355 8.68 14.13 4.04
CA VAL A 355 9.52 13.26 4.89
C VAL A 355 8.97 11.85 4.91
N THR A 356 7.67 11.71 5.14
CA THR A 356 6.95 10.43 5.08
C THR A 356 7.09 9.80 3.69
N PHE A 357 6.93 10.60 2.62
CA PHE A 357 7.15 10.14 1.25
C PHE A 357 8.57 9.58 1.05
N ALA A 358 9.61 10.32 1.46
CA ALA A 358 11.00 9.89 1.31
C ALA A 358 11.34 8.62 2.11
N ASN A 359 10.83 8.48 3.34
CA ASN A 359 11.20 7.42 4.26
C ASN A 359 10.29 6.19 4.22
N HIS A 360 9.02 6.32 3.85
CA HIS A 360 8.07 5.21 3.77
C HIS A 360 7.81 4.83 2.30
N ARG A 361 7.32 5.77 1.47
CA ARG A 361 6.94 5.46 0.09
C ARG A 361 8.13 5.08 -0.78
N LYS A 362 9.18 5.90 -0.81
CA LYS A 362 10.39 5.58 -1.59
C LYS A 362 11.13 4.35 -1.07
N SER A 363 11.14 4.12 0.24
CA SER A 363 11.72 2.90 0.81
C SER A 363 11.00 1.65 0.34
N TRP A 364 9.67 1.69 0.22
CA TRP A 364 8.89 0.60 -0.37
C TRP A 364 9.25 0.38 -1.84
N ALA A 365 9.36 1.45 -2.62
CA ALA A 365 9.82 1.36 -4.01
C ALA A 365 11.25 0.79 -4.12
N TYR A 366 12.18 1.24 -3.28
CA TYR A 366 13.55 0.74 -3.27
C TYR A 366 13.64 -0.76 -2.95
N LEU A 367 12.78 -1.24 -2.03
CA LEU A 367 12.66 -2.68 -1.74
C LEU A 367 12.31 -3.47 -2.99
N GLN A 368 11.29 -3.03 -3.73
CA GLN A 368 10.76 -3.76 -4.88
C GLN A 368 11.59 -3.61 -6.15
N ASP A 369 12.14 -2.42 -6.39
CA ASP A 369 12.94 -2.13 -7.58
C ASP A 369 14.36 -2.78 -7.55
N GLN A 370 14.73 -3.39 -6.43
CA GLN A 370 15.94 -4.21 -6.27
C GLN A 370 15.68 -5.71 -6.34
N LEU A 371 14.42 -6.15 -6.47
CA LEU A 371 14.06 -7.56 -6.58
C LEU A 371 14.29 -8.09 -8.00
N PRO A 372 14.50 -9.41 -8.18
CA PRO A 372 14.57 -10.04 -9.49
C PRO A 372 13.29 -9.86 -10.34
N THR A 373 12.20 -9.48 -9.70
CA THR A 373 10.87 -9.23 -10.30
C THR A 373 10.65 -7.76 -10.63
N THR A 374 11.69 -6.92 -10.55
CA THR A 374 11.58 -5.51 -10.93
C THR A 374 11.13 -5.34 -12.38
N HIS A 375 10.40 -4.29 -12.63
CA HIS A 375 9.87 -3.94 -13.93
C HIS A 375 9.91 -2.41 -14.16
N PRO A 376 9.79 -1.92 -15.40
CA PRO A 376 9.60 -0.49 -15.66
C PRO A 376 8.31 0.04 -15.04
N ILE A 377 8.22 1.36 -14.85
CA ILE A 377 6.97 2.03 -14.42
C ILE A 377 5.86 1.74 -15.42
N VAL A 378 6.14 1.90 -16.72
CA VAL A 378 5.27 1.43 -17.80
C VAL A 378 5.55 -0.06 -18.00
N ALA A 379 4.67 -0.88 -17.46
CA ALA A 379 4.83 -2.33 -17.43
C ALA A 379 4.25 -2.99 -18.69
N ASP A 380 4.65 -4.22 -18.97
CA ASP A 380 4.00 -5.08 -19.97
C ASP A 380 3.03 -6.02 -19.26
N ILE A 381 1.73 -5.73 -19.40
CA ILE A 381 0.65 -6.44 -18.70
C ILE A 381 -0.17 -7.27 -19.69
N PRO A 382 0.17 -8.53 -19.91
CA PRO A 382 -0.49 -9.37 -20.91
C PRO A 382 -1.91 -9.83 -20.52
N HIS A 383 -2.26 -9.79 -19.24
CA HIS A 383 -3.55 -10.28 -18.73
C HIS A 383 -3.83 -9.79 -17.31
N LEU A 384 -5.07 -9.96 -16.83
CA LEU A 384 -5.56 -9.45 -15.53
C LEU A 384 -4.79 -9.96 -14.31
N GLU A 385 -4.33 -11.22 -14.31
CA GLU A 385 -3.52 -11.76 -13.22
C GLU A 385 -2.18 -11.00 -13.08
N ALA A 386 -1.58 -10.61 -14.22
CA ALA A 386 -0.39 -9.76 -14.22
C ALA A 386 -0.73 -8.34 -13.73
N ALA A 387 -1.90 -7.80 -14.10
CA ALA A 387 -2.38 -6.50 -13.61
C ALA A 387 -2.47 -6.49 -12.08
N ALA A 388 -3.08 -7.51 -11.47
CA ALA A 388 -3.21 -7.63 -10.02
C ALA A 388 -1.85 -7.66 -9.29
N GLN A 389 -0.76 -8.06 -9.96
CA GLN A 389 0.60 -8.05 -9.41
C GLN A 389 1.35 -6.73 -9.60
N ASN A 390 0.77 -5.79 -10.36
CA ASN A 390 1.43 -4.52 -10.71
C ASN A 390 1.06 -3.36 -9.75
N PHE A 391 0.19 -3.62 -8.77
CA PHE A 391 -0.11 -2.68 -7.67
C PHE A 391 1.01 -2.75 -6.64
N ASP A 392 2.13 -2.14 -6.95
CA ASP A 392 3.37 -2.27 -6.18
C ASP A 392 4.12 -0.94 -6.04
N GLY A 393 5.18 -0.92 -5.24
CA GLY A 393 5.96 0.29 -4.99
C GLY A 393 6.60 0.90 -6.24
N ILE A 394 6.71 0.15 -7.34
CA ILE A 394 7.22 0.68 -8.60
C ILE A 394 6.14 1.55 -9.26
N THR A 395 4.94 1.02 -9.44
CA THR A 395 3.82 1.76 -10.04
C THR A 395 3.42 2.98 -9.21
N TYR A 396 3.40 2.86 -7.88
CA TYR A 396 3.03 3.95 -6.97
C TYR A 396 4.21 4.89 -6.70
N ALA A 397 5.13 4.47 -5.85
CA ALA A 397 6.10 5.35 -5.23
C ALA A 397 7.34 5.67 -6.10
N LYS A 398 7.87 4.72 -6.89
CA LYS A 398 8.87 5.03 -7.92
C LYS A 398 8.27 5.96 -8.97
N GLY A 399 7.04 5.67 -9.42
CA GLY A 399 6.33 6.51 -10.36
C GLY A 399 6.14 7.94 -9.84
N ALA A 400 5.62 8.11 -8.62
CA ALA A 400 5.46 9.42 -7.98
C ALA A 400 6.79 10.16 -7.79
N SER A 401 7.86 9.45 -7.39
CA SER A 401 9.19 10.06 -7.28
C SER A 401 9.75 10.48 -8.66
N THR A 402 9.43 9.73 -9.70
CA THR A 402 9.78 10.10 -11.09
C THR A 402 8.97 11.29 -11.57
N LEU A 403 7.70 11.44 -11.17
CA LEU A 403 6.93 12.67 -11.42
C LEU A 403 7.52 13.87 -10.67
N LYS A 404 8.03 13.70 -9.45
CA LYS A 404 8.75 14.74 -8.72
C LYS A 404 10.04 15.16 -9.47
N GLN A 405 10.75 14.20 -10.07
CA GLN A 405 11.87 14.48 -10.97
C GLN A 405 11.41 15.19 -12.24
N LEU A 406 10.27 14.81 -12.84
CA LEU A 406 9.68 15.50 -13.98
C LEU A 406 9.37 16.95 -13.68
N VAL A 407 8.75 17.23 -12.52
CA VAL A 407 8.48 18.59 -12.03
C VAL A 407 9.78 19.40 -11.94
N SER A 408 10.85 18.81 -11.41
CA SER A 408 12.19 19.47 -11.37
C SER A 408 12.79 19.70 -12.77
N TYR A 409 12.41 18.87 -13.75
CA TYR A 409 12.92 18.94 -15.12
C TYR A 409 12.17 19.94 -16.01
N VAL A 410 10.81 20.03 -15.91
CA VAL A 410 10.00 20.91 -16.76
C VAL A 410 9.51 22.17 -16.04
N GLY A 411 9.56 22.21 -14.72
CA GLY A 411 8.97 23.23 -13.86
C GLY A 411 7.53 22.88 -13.44
N PHE A 412 7.15 23.27 -12.20
CA PHE A 412 5.85 22.95 -11.61
C PHE A 412 4.68 23.52 -12.44
N ASP A 413 4.74 24.79 -12.81
CA ASP A 413 3.66 25.45 -13.58
C ASP A 413 3.43 24.78 -14.92
N THR A 414 4.51 24.37 -15.63
CA THR A 414 4.43 23.66 -16.90
C THR A 414 3.80 22.27 -16.73
N PHE A 415 4.17 21.57 -15.67
CA PHE A 415 3.60 20.25 -15.34
C PHE A 415 2.10 20.35 -15.05
N ILE A 416 1.68 21.34 -14.26
CA ILE A 416 0.24 21.54 -13.96
C ILE A 416 -0.54 21.99 -15.20
N GLU A 417 0.03 22.86 -16.04
CA GLU A 417 -0.63 23.25 -17.29
C GLU A 417 -0.80 22.04 -18.23
N ALA A 418 0.17 21.13 -18.28
CA ALA A 418 0.02 19.88 -19.03
C ALA A 418 -1.14 19.03 -18.47
N ALA A 419 -1.27 18.92 -17.15
CA ALA A 419 -2.39 18.22 -16.52
C ALA A 419 -3.75 18.86 -16.87
N ARG A 420 -3.85 20.20 -16.84
CA ARG A 420 -5.07 20.93 -17.24
C ARG A 420 -5.47 20.67 -18.70
N VAL A 421 -4.49 20.72 -19.62
CA VAL A 421 -4.74 20.41 -21.04
C VAL A 421 -5.17 18.95 -21.21
N TYR A 422 -4.51 18.02 -20.47
CA TYR A 422 -4.84 16.60 -20.51
C TYR A 422 -6.28 16.32 -20.08
N PHE A 423 -6.75 16.88 -18.97
CA PHE A 423 -8.13 16.71 -18.51
C PHE A 423 -9.14 17.30 -19.51
N LYS A 424 -8.92 18.53 -19.98
CA LYS A 424 -9.84 19.16 -20.94
C LYS A 424 -9.93 18.40 -22.26
N ARG A 425 -8.81 17.78 -22.71
CA ARG A 425 -8.74 17.05 -23.98
C ARG A 425 -9.37 15.65 -23.92
N PHE A 426 -9.19 14.96 -22.81
CA PHE A 426 -9.53 13.54 -22.69
C PHE A 426 -10.65 13.24 -21.68
N ALA A 427 -11.33 14.26 -21.13
CA ALA A 427 -12.43 14.08 -20.18
C ALA A 427 -13.41 12.99 -20.61
N TRP A 428 -13.74 12.07 -19.69
CA TRP A 428 -14.64 10.93 -19.87
C TRP A 428 -14.13 9.84 -20.84
N GLY A 429 -12.89 9.97 -21.28
CA GLY A 429 -12.23 9.05 -22.21
C GLY A 429 -11.15 8.18 -21.55
N ASN A 430 -10.42 7.48 -22.43
CA ASN A 430 -9.31 6.60 -22.05
C ASN A 430 -8.05 6.99 -22.82
N THR A 431 -6.90 6.90 -22.15
CA THR A 431 -5.60 7.33 -22.67
C THR A 431 -4.52 6.27 -22.48
N SER A 432 -3.40 6.48 -23.15
CA SER A 432 -2.17 5.74 -23.04
C SER A 432 -1.01 6.67 -22.68
N LEU A 433 0.16 6.11 -22.36
CA LEU A 433 1.41 6.86 -22.20
C LEU A 433 1.63 7.89 -23.33
N GLN A 434 1.41 7.49 -24.59
CA GLN A 434 1.68 8.36 -25.73
C GLN A 434 0.77 9.60 -25.73
N ASP A 435 -0.51 9.44 -25.39
CA ASP A 435 -1.45 10.55 -25.28
C ASP A 435 -0.99 11.60 -24.25
N PHE A 436 -0.44 11.14 -23.10
CA PHE A 436 0.10 12.02 -22.07
C PHE A 436 1.43 12.69 -22.51
N LEU A 437 2.35 11.94 -23.13
CA LEU A 437 3.62 12.50 -23.64
C LEU A 437 3.38 13.55 -24.72
N ASP A 438 2.40 13.36 -25.59
CA ASP A 438 2.04 14.33 -26.63
C ASP A 438 1.63 15.67 -26.00
N VAL A 439 0.83 15.65 -24.93
CA VAL A 439 0.47 16.85 -24.17
C VAL A 439 1.70 17.48 -23.51
N LEU A 440 2.56 16.69 -22.88
CA LEU A 440 3.78 17.19 -22.26
C LEU A 440 4.74 17.82 -23.29
N ASN A 441 4.91 17.20 -24.44
CA ASN A 441 5.72 17.76 -25.53
C ASN A 441 5.18 19.13 -25.97
N GLU A 442 3.84 19.22 -26.19
CA GLU A 442 3.17 20.44 -26.62
C GLU A 442 3.36 21.57 -25.61
N VAL A 443 3.14 21.30 -24.33
CA VAL A 443 3.15 22.33 -23.27
C VAL A 443 4.57 22.71 -22.86
N SER A 444 5.48 21.74 -22.70
CA SER A 444 6.85 21.99 -22.24
C SER A 444 7.82 22.45 -23.34
N GLY A 445 7.51 22.14 -24.61
CA GLY A 445 8.43 22.35 -25.73
C GLY A 445 9.72 21.52 -25.66
N ARG A 446 9.78 20.46 -24.84
CA ARG A 446 10.89 19.55 -24.63
C ARG A 446 10.65 18.20 -25.27
N ASP A 447 11.74 17.46 -25.61
CA ASP A 447 11.64 16.06 -26.03
C ASP A 447 11.39 15.16 -24.81
N MET A 448 10.10 14.90 -24.56
CA MET A 448 9.67 14.03 -23.47
C MET A 448 9.77 12.55 -23.82
N GLN A 449 9.96 12.19 -25.09
CA GLN A 449 10.14 10.81 -25.50
C GLN A 449 11.46 10.24 -24.95
N THR A 450 12.55 10.99 -25.11
CA THR A 450 13.88 10.58 -24.56
C THR A 450 13.82 10.50 -23.02
N TRP A 451 13.16 11.46 -22.36
CA TRP A 451 12.99 11.44 -20.91
C TRP A 451 12.18 10.19 -20.46
N SER A 452 11.06 9.89 -21.15
CA SER A 452 10.21 8.73 -20.88
C SER A 452 10.97 7.41 -21.02
N GLN A 453 11.77 7.27 -22.08
CA GLN A 453 12.61 6.08 -22.28
C GLN A 453 13.57 5.85 -21.11
N ALA A 454 14.18 6.92 -20.58
CA ALA A 454 15.14 6.81 -19.50
C ALA A 454 14.48 6.52 -18.13
N TRP A 455 13.32 7.08 -17.85
CA TRP A 455 12.69 7.03 -16.54
C TRP A 455 11.51 6.08 -16.43
N LEU A 456 10.59 6.08 -17.40
CA LEU A 456 9.35 5.30 -17.33
C LEU A 456 9.52 3.89 -17.91
N GLN A 457 10.45 3.68 -18.84
CA GLN A 457 10.59 2.43 -19.58
C GLN A 457 11.84 1.63 -19.20
N THR A 458 12.48 1.98 -18.08
CA THR A 458 13.63 1.25 -17.53
C THR A 458 13.36 0.81 -16.09
N SER A 459 13.85 -0.38 -15.73
CA SER A 459 13.73 -0.94 -14.38
C SER A 459 14.99 -0.72 -13.55
N GLY A 460 14.89 -1.00 -12.26
CA GLY A 460 15.99 -0.97 -11.31
C GLY A 460 16.30 0.41 -10.74
N LEU A 461 17.11 0.42 -9.69
CA LEU A 461 17.44 1.56 -8.85
C LEU A 461 18.89 1.98 -9.07
N SER A 462 19.12 3.23 -9.53
CA SER A 462 20.46 3.81 -9.62
C SER A 462 20.98 4.15 -8.23
N THR A 463 22.31 4.04 -8.04
CA THR A 463 23.00 4.51 -6.84
C THR A 463 23.86 5.70 -7.19
N LEU A 464 23.68 6.81 -6.48
CA LEU A 464 24.44 8.05 -6.66
C LEU A 464 25.32 8.33 -5.44
N GLY A 465 26.44 8.96 -5.68
CA GLY A 465 27.35 9.42 -4.65
C GLY A 465 28.25 10.55 -5.13
N THR A 466 29.18 10.94 -4.29
CA THR A 466 30.17 11.99 -4.60
C THR A 466 31.58 11.47 -4.35
N ARG A 467 32.54 11.96 -5.12
CA ARG A 467 33.96 11.69 -4.88
C ARG A 467 34.77 12.97 -5.05
N ARG A 468 35.50 13.33 -3.99
CA ARG A 468 36.37 14.51 -3.95
C ARG A 468 37.80 14.13 -4.31
N VAL A 469 38.47 14.96 -5.09
CA VAL A 469 39.91 14.85 -5.40
C VAL A 469 40.61 16.11 -4.91
N TYR A 470 41.63 15.93 -4.09
CA TYR A 470 42.41 17.02 -3.50
C TYR A 470 43.77 17.15 -4.15
N ARG A 471 44.32 18.37 -4.16
CA ARG A 471 45.70 18.68 -4.52
C ARG A 471 46.65 18.34 -3.36
N GLU A 472 47.92 18.39 -3.60
CA GLU A 472 48.96 18.22 -2.56
C GLU A 472 48.89 19.29 -1.46
N ASP A 473 48.33 20.50 -1.76
CA ASP A 473 48.13 21.57 -0.80
C ASP A 473 46.82 21.42 0.04
N GLY A 474 46.14 20.30 -0.08
CA GLY A 474 44.91 19.99 0.63
C GLY A 474 43.64 20.67 0.10
N LYS A 475 43.76 21.45 -1.00
CA LYS A 475 42.57 22.11 -1.59
C LYS A 475 41.85 21.21 -2.57
N LEU A 476 40.56 21.34 -2.64
CA LEU A 476 39.73 20.60 -3.60
C LEU A 476 40.20 20.93 -5.04
N GLN A 477 40.58 19.89 -5.77
CA GLN A 477 40.85 19.98 -7.17
C GLN A 477 39.59 19.78 -8.00
N ASP A 478 38.90 18.65 -7.80
CA ASP A 478 37.72 18.25 -8.54
C ASP A 478 36.70 17.56 -7.66
N LEU A 479 35.42 17.76 -7.99
CA LEU A 479 34.28 16.98 -7.50
C LEU A 479 33.78 16.11 -8.65
N TYR A 480 33.54 14.85 -8.36
CA TYR A 480 32.85 13.92 -9.25
C TYR A 480 31.52 13.50 -8.63
N LEU A 481 30.47 13.51 -9.43
CA LEU A 481 29.26 12.73 -9.15
C LEU A 481 29.50 11.31 -9.66
N THR A 482 29.18 10.33 -8.81
CA THR A 482 29.30 8.91 -9.18
C THR A 482 27.92 8.31 -9.40
N GLN A 483 27.78 7.47 -10.41
CA GLN A 483 26.55 6.73 -10.68
C GLN A 483 26.87 5.25 -10.90
N GLN A 484 26.18 4.39 -10.19
CA GLN A 484 26.10 2.97 -10.50
C GLN A 484 24.70 2.70 -11.04
N LEU A 485 24.60 2.33 -12.29
CA LEU A 485 23.35 1.90 -12.92
C LEU A 485 23.02 0.47 -12.48
N PRO A 486 21.73 0.11 -12.38
CA PRO A 486 21.35 -1.26 -12.11
C PRO A 486 21.68 -2.19 -13.29
N ASP A 487 21.92 -3.47 -13.01
CA ASP A 487 22.23 -4.48 -14.03
C ASP A 487 21.08 -4.68 -15.05
N THR A 488 19.86 -4.31 -14.66
CA THR A 488 18.66 -4.34 -15.51
C THR A 488 18.58 -3.16 -16.49
N GLN A 489 19.42 -2.13 -16.35
CA GLN A 489 19.42 -0.97 -17.25
C GLN A 489 19.91 -1.36 -18.64
N PRO A 490 19.17 -1.05 -19.73
CA PRO A 490 19.63 -1.31 -21.08
C PRO A 490 20.94 -0.58 -21.39
N ALA A 491 21.84 -1.24 -22.11
CA ALA A 491 23.11 -0.65 -22.49
C ALA A 491 22.90 0.62 -23.33
N GLY A 492 23.62 1.67 -23.00
CA GLY A 492 23.58 2.94 -23.72
C GLY A 492 22.49 3.92 -23.26
N ILE A 493 21.64 3.55 -22.29
CA ILE A 493 20.62 4.44 -21.72
C ILE A 493 21.05 4.83 -20.31
N GLY A 494 21.39 6.12 -20.10
CA GLY A 494 21.61 6.72 -18.79
C GLY A 494 20.37 7.47 -18.31
N ARG A 495 20.26 7.68 -16.99
CA ARG A 495 19.19 8.50 -16.40
C ARG A 495 19.73 9.90 -16.15
N PRO A 496 19.13 10.95 -16.72
CA PRO A 496 19.48 12.32 -16.35
C PRO A 496 18.94 12.63 -14.94
N HIS A 497 19.76 13.24 -14.09
CA HIS A 497 19.31 13.67 -12.76
C HIS A 497 19.50 15.18 -12.60
N VAL A 498 18.49 15.84 -12.04
CA VAL A 498 18.63 17.20 -11.49
C VAL A 498 18.62 17.03 -9.97
N VAL A 499 19.73 17.36 -9.32
CA VAL A 499 19.90 17.15 -7.88
C VAL A 499 20.46 18.40 -7.19
N LYS A 500 20.15 18.56 -5.92
CA LYS A 500 20.81 19.53 -5.06
C LYS A 500 21.88 18.83 -4.21
N LEU A 501 23.04 19.48 -4.11
CA LEU A 501 24.10 19.12 -3.18
C LEU A 501 24.12 20.14 -2.05
N GLU A 502 23.87 19.71 -0.83
CA GLU A 502 24.03 20.54 0.35
C GLU A 502 25.32 20.14 1.09
N THR A 503 26.04 21.15 1.57
CA THR A 503 27.33 20.98 2.23
C THR A 503 27.22 21.36 3.70
N PHE A 504 27.81 20.55 4.59
CA PHE A 504 27.78 20.78 6.04
C PHE A 504 29.18 20.70 6.64
N ILE A 505 29.38 21.49 7.71
CA ILE A 505 30.48 21.34 8.65
C ILE A 505 29.99 20.88 10.01
N LEU A 506 30.76 20.03 10.70
CA LEU A 506 30.46 19.59 12.05
C LEU A 506 31.14 20.53 13.07
N GLN A 507 30.36 21.41 13.67
CA GLN A 507 30.82 22.42 14.62
C GLN A 507 30.23 22.13 16.01
N GLU A 508 31.06 21.86 17.01
CA GLU A 508 30.65 21.55 18.37
C GLU A 508 29.56 20.46 18.45
N GLY A 509 29.68 19.42 17.58
CA GLY A 509 28.72 18.30 17.47
C GLY A 509 27.42 18.63 16.74
N LYS A 510 27.34 19.78 16.06
CA LYS A 510 26.19 20.18 15.25
C LYS A 510 26.57 20.26 13.77
N LEU A 511 25.72 19.73 12.90
CA LEU A 511 25.84 19.94 11.45
C LEU A 511 25.28 21.33 11.08
N VAL A 512 26.14 22.15 10.50
CA VAL A 512 25.80 23.50 10.06
C VAL A 512 25.91 23.56 8.53
N SER A 513 24.81 23.90 7.86
CA SER A 513 24.79 24.05 6.40
C SER A 513 25.69 25.22 5.98
N THR A 514 26.54 24.98 4.99
CA THR A 514 27.49 25.97 4.45
C THR A 514 27.14 26.40 3.03
N GLY A 515 26.17 25.77 2.42
CA GLY A 515 25.67 26.16 1.10
C GLY A 515 24.98 25.00 0.36
N THR A 516 24.24 25.37 -0.67
CA THR A 516 23.53 24.45 -1.57
C THR A 516 23.87 24.73 -3.02
N LEU A 517 24.04 23.68 -3.82
CA LEU A 517 24.38 23.73 -5.25
C LEU A 517 23.40 22.90 -6.03
N SER A 518 22.85 23.43 -7.14
CA SER A 518 22.12 22.63 -8.13
C SER A 518 23.10 21.99 -9.10
N LEU A 519 22.98 20.69 -9.29
CA LEU A 519 23.85 19.88 -10.15
C LEU A 519 22.99 19.08 -11.12
N GLU A 520 23.47 18.94 -12.35
CA GLU A 520 22.87 18.08 -13.36
C GLU A 520 23.81 16.90 -13.64
N TYR A 521 23.27 15.70 -13.62
CA TYR A 521 23.92 14.49 -14.09
C TYR A 521 23.41 14.20 -15.49
N PRO A 522 24.29 14.04 -16.51
CA PRO A 522 23.83 13.86 -17.88
C PRO A 522 23.14 12.52 -18.11
N ALA A 523 22.39 12.42 -19.21
CA ALA A 523 21.75 11.19 -19.66
C ALA A 523 22.74 10.11 -20.17
N ASP A 524 24.02 10.40 -20.24
CA ASP A 524 25.04 9.44 -20.67
C ASP A 524 25.26 8.36 -19.58
N PRO A 525 25.42 7.09 -19.96
CA PRO A 525 25.64 6.00 -19.00
C PRO A 525 27.11 5.96 -18.52
N ILE A 526 27.58 7.06 -17.92
CA ILE A 526 28.91 7.20 -17.37
C ILE A 526 28.92 6.98 -15.86
N ALA A 527 29.94 6.28 -15.37
CA ALA A 527 30.08 5.97 -13.96
C ALA A 527 30.49 7.19 -13.11
N GLU A 528 31.22 8.14 -13.69
CA GLU A 528 31.71 9.34 -13.02
C GLU A 528 31.57 10.56 -13.92
N TYR A 529 30.95 11.59 -13.40
CA TYR A 529 30.77 12.88 -14.06
C TYR A 529 31.54 13.96 -13.30
N ARG A 530 32.48 14.61 -13.94
CA ARG A 530 33.26 15.71 -13.35
C ARG A 530 32.44 16.99 -13.32
N VAL A 531 32.11 17.44 -12.10
CA VAL A 531 31.36 18.67 -11.91
C VAL A 531 32.21 19.90 -12.13
N SER A 532 31.77 20.81 -12.99
CA SER A 532 32.41 22.12 -13.16
C SER A 532 32.00 23.06 -12.05
N LEU A 533 32.81 23.13 -10.98
CA LEU A 533 32.56 24.03 -9.85
C LEU A 533 33.21 25.41 -10.03
N PRO A 534 32.48 26.52 -9.82
CA PRO A 534 33.05 27.83 -9.60
C PRO A 534 34.03 27.82 -8.43
N GLN A 535 35.05 28.71 -8.48
CA GLN A 535 36.12 28.71 -7.49
C GLN A 535 35.64 28.94 -6.06
N GLU A 536 34.59 29.72 -5.89
CA GLU A 536 33.94 29.98 -4.61
C GLU A 536 33.36 28.72 -3.99
N HIS A 537 32.72 27.86 -4.80
CA HIS A 537 32.14 26.61 -4.32
C HIS A 537 33.18 25.51 -4.07
N LYS A 538 34.33 25.56 -4.74
CA LYS A 538 35.43 24.59 -4.48
C LYS A 538 35.91 24.64 -3.04
N LYS A 539 35.93 25.82 -2.42
CA LYS A 539 36.31 25.95 -1.02
C LYS A 539 35.27 25.30 -0.11
N THR A 540 34.00 25.66 -0.27
CA THR A 540 32.88 25.16 0.55
C THR A 540 32.76 23.64 0.45
N VAL A 541 32.79 23.07 -0.77
CA VAL A 541 32.72 21.62 -1.00
C VAL A 541 33.96 20.90 -0.47
N GLY A 542 35.13 21.52 -0.57
CA GLY A 542 36.39 20.91 -0.12
C GLY A 542 36.57 20.90 1.40
N GLU A 543 36.02 21.88 2.09
CA GLU A 543 36.08 21.99 3.56
C GLU A 543 34.86 21.35 4.26
N ALA A 544 33.88 20.85 3.51
CA ALA A 544 32.70 20.22 4.11
C ALA A 544 33.03 18.85 4.75
N ASP A 545 32.54 18.67 5.97
CA ASP A 545 32.61 17.38 6.66
C ASP A 545 31.57 16.38 6.09
N LEU A 546 30.42 16.86 5.61
CA LEU A 546 29.38 16.06 5.00
C LEU A 546 28.89 16.72 3.69
N LEU A 547 28.82 15.90 2.63
CA LEU A 547 28.15 16.21 1.37
C LEU A 547 26.83 15.42 1.29
N MET A 548 25.69 16.11 1.34
CA MET A 548 24.38 15.50 1.17
C MET A 548 23.88 15.73 -0.25
N LEU A 549 23.99 14.69 -1.08
CA LEU A 549 23.47 14.69 -2.44
C LEU A 549 21.95 14.46 -2.41
N ASN A 550 21.24 15.02 -3.40
CA ASN A 550 19.77 14.96 -3.50
C ASN A 550 19.04 15.67 -2.33
N ALA A 551 19.60 16.73 -1.78
CA ALA A 551 18.87 17.62 -0.88
C ALA A 551 17.51 18.01 -1.50
N GLU A 552 16.46 18.15 -0.68
CA GLU A 552 15.06 18.37 -1.09
C GLU A 552 14.43 17.20 -1.85
N ASP A 553 15.15 16.08 -2.03
CA ASP A 553 14.62 14.82 -2.58
C ASP A 553 14.04 14.93 -4.01
N HIS A 554 14.79 15.57 -4.90
CA HIS A 554 14.35 15.81 -6.29
C HIS A 554 14.42 14.60 -7.23
N THR A 555 15.16 13.53 -6.89
CA THR A 555 15.35 12.39 -7.79
C THR A 555 15.12 11.04 -7.13
N TYR A 556 14.76 10.06 -7.95
CA TYR A 556 14.65 8.66 -7.57
C TYR A 556 16.00 7.95 -7.76
N ALA A 557 16.75 7.86 -6.70
CA ALA A 557 18.02 7.14 -6.66
C ALA A 557 18.43 6.86 -5.21
N LYS A 558 19.14 5.78 -4.99
CA LYS A 558 19.79 5.50 -3.72
C LYS A 558 20.98 6.44 -3.56
N ILE A 559 21.02 7.16 -2.46
CA ILE A 559 22.13 8.07 -2.14
C ILE A 559 23.06 7.38 -1.15
N MET A 560 24.34 7.29 -1.50
CA MET A 560 25.35 6.72 -0.64
C MET A 560 26.25 7.82 -0.06
N LEU A 561 26.45 7.75 1.26
CA LEU A 561 27.51 8.51 1.93
C LEU A 561 28.83 7.78 1.66
N THR A 562 29.62 8.29 0.72
CA THR A 562 30.72 7.55 0.11
C THR A 562 32.05 7.76 0.80
N ASP A 563 32.18 8.80 1.62
CA ASP A 563 33.40 9.02 2.41
C ASP A 563 33.16 8.75 3.92
N GLU A 564 34.16 8.20 4.58
CA GLU A 564 34.08 7.81 6.01
C GLU A 564 33.87 9.01 6.93
N ASP A 565 34.50 10.13 6.63
CA ASP A 565 34.35 11.36 7.44
C ASP A 565 32.90 11.87 7.34
N GLY A 566 32.31 11.86 6.15
CA GLY A 566 30.92 12.23 5.92
C GLY A 566 29.94 11.29 6.64
N LEU A 567 30.20 9.98 6.65
CA LEU A 567 29.42 9.01 7.41
C LEU A 567 29.48 9.30 8.93
N GLN A 568 30.68 9.54 9.47
CA GLN A 568 30.86 9.84 10.90
C GLN A 568 30.20 11.17 11.28
N ALA A 569 30.32 12.20 10.44
CA ALA A 569 29.68 13.49 10.65
C ALA A 569 28.13 13.36 10.63
N ALA A 570 27.59 12.56 9.71
CA ALA A 570 26.16 12.26 9.64
C ALA A 570 25.66 11.59 10.93
N ILE A 571 26.33 10.51 11.36
CA ILE A 571 25.96 9.76 12.59
C ILE A 571 26.02 10.68 13.82
N ALA A 572 27.03 11.54 13.91
CA ALA A 572 27.25 12.41 15.06
C ALA A 572 26.23 13.57 15.13
N GLY A 573 25.80 14.10 13.97
CA GLY A 573 25.09 15.38 13.90
C GLY A 573 23.70 15.35 13.29
N VAL A 574 23.17 14.19 12.80
CA VAL A 574 21.89 14.15 12.07
C VAL A 574 20.73 14.80 12.83
N SER A 575 20.59 14.52 14.12
CA SER A 575 19.49 15.09 14.95
C SER A 575 19.64 16.59 15.25
N THR A 576 20.70 17.21 14.81
CA THR A 576 20.92 18.67 15.00
C THR A 576 20.47 19.50 13.80
N LEU A 577 20.11 18.86 12.69
CA LEU A 577 19.58 19.52 11.50
C LEU A 577 18.14 20.00 11.76
N GLU A 578 17.84 21.24 11.38
CA GLU A 578 16.49 21.80 11.50
C GLU A 578 15.50 21.14 10.54
N SER A 579 15.92 20.90 9.29
CA SER A 579 15.09 20.26 8.26
C SER A 579 14.85 18.77 8.59
N SER A 580 13.59 18.39 8.83
CA SER A 580 13.18 17.00 8.99
C SER A 580 13.45 16.18 7.73
N LEU A 581 13.25 16.76 6.53
CA LEU A 581 13.56 16.10 5.27
C LEU A 581 15.06 15.79 5.14
N SER A 582 15.94 16.72 5.49
CA SER A 582 17.40 16.47 5.48
C SER A 582 17.79 15.36 6.44
N ARG A 583 17.19 15.33 7.65
CA ARG A 583 17.38 14.21 8.60
C ARG A 583 16.91 12.90 8.01
N GLY A 584 15.72 12.91 7.40
CA GLY A 584 15.12 11.73 6.77
C GLY A 584 15.98 11.15 5.63
N LEU A 585 16.55 11.99 4.78
CA LEU A 585 17.45 11.56 3.70
C LEU A 585 18.74 10.92 4.23
N ILE A 586 19.29 11.44 5.32
CA ILE A 586 20.45 10.84 5.99
C ILE A 586 20.08 9.47 6.59
N TRP A 587 18.96 9.38 7.34
CA TRP A 587 18.49 8.12 7.91
C TRP A 587 18.19 7.09 6.82
N GLY A 588 17.61 7.50 5.69
CA GLY A 588 17.39 6.64 4.52
C GLY A 588 18.70 6.11 3.94
N SER A 589 19.73 6.95 3.80
CA SER A 589 21.06 6.55 3.32
C SER A 589 21.75 5.54 4.26
N LEU A 590 21.65 5.77 5.58
CA LEU A 590 22.18 4.84 6.58
C LEU A 590 21.44 3.48 6.54
N TRP A 591 20.11 3.51 6.42
CA TRP A 591 19.29 2.30 6.32
C TRP A 591 19.61 1.47 5.07
N GLU A 592 19.69 2.10 3.89
CA GLU A 592 20.06 1.40 2.66
C GLU A 592 21.49 0.85 2.73
N SER A 593 22.41 1.54 3.44
CA SER A 593 23.77 1.03 3.67
C SER A 593 23.79 -0.24 4.55
N VAL A 594 22.90 -0.35 5.53
CA VAL A 594 22.70 -1.60 6.31
C VAL A 594 22.20 -2.72 5.41
N ARG A 595 21.19 -2.44 4.58
CA ARG A 595 20.58 -3.43 3.68
C ARG A 595 21.55 -3.94 2.60
N ASP A 596 22.48 -3.09 2.18
CA ASP A 596 23.52 -3.44 1.21
C ASP A 596 24.77 -4.07 1.84
N ALA A 597 24.73 -4.42 3.14
CA ALA A 597 25.86 -4.98 3.89
C ALA A 597 27.13 -4.08 3.82
N ARG A 598 26.94 -2.76 3.88
CA ARG A 598 28.03 -1.74 3.86
C ARG A 598 28.17 -1.02 5.21
N LEU A 599 27.09 -0.93 6.00
CA LEU A 599 27.10 -0.35 7.32
C LEU A 599 26.81 -1.46 8.35
N PRO A 600 27.67 -1.64 9.38
CA PRO A 600 27.40 -2.58 10.45
C PRO A 600 26.11 -2.27 11.19
N VAL A 601 25.33 -3.31 11.51
CA VAL A 601 24.08 -3.15 12.29
C VAL A 601 24.34 -2.49 13.64
N ALA A 602 25.44 -2.83 14.30
CA ALA A 602 25.81 -2.22 15.58
C ALA A 602 26.04 -0.71 15.47
N THR A 603 26.66 -0.24 14.37
CA THR A 603 26.87 1.19 14.10
C THR A 603 25.54 1.91 13.85
N PHE A 604 24.64 1.29 13.10
CA PHE A 604 23.31 1.87 12.86
C PHE A 604 22.49 1.97 14.16
N VAL A 605 22.49 0.92 14.97
CA VAL A 605 21.80 0.89 16.27
C VAL A 605 22.40 1.91 17.24
N ASP A 606 23.72 2.07 17.27
CA ASP A 606 24.39 3.11 18.08
C ASP A 606 23.97 4.52 17.64
N ALA A 607 23.87 4.75 16.32
CA ALA A 607 23.35 6.01 15.79
C ALA A 607 21.91 6.28 16.28
N VAL A 608 21.03 5.28 16.25
CA VAL A 608 19.65 5.41 16.76
C VAL A 608 19.64 5.69 18.25
N VAL A 609 20.40 4.93 19.04
CA VAL A 609 20.50 5.11 20.51
C VAL A 609 20.92 6.53 20.91
N ARG A 610 21.84 7.13 20.16
CA ARG A 610 22.34 8.50 20.43
C ARG A 610 21.35 9.59 20.03
N ASN A 611 20.49 9.35 19.04
CA ASN A 611 19.69 10.37 18.40
C ASN A 611 18.18 10.31 18.72
N VAL A 612 17.66 9.14 19.14
CA VAL A 612 16.21 8.90 19.30
C VAL A 612 15.51 9.87 20.26
N SER A 613 16.18 10.29 21.33
CA SER A 613 15.62 11.23 22.31
C SER A 613 15.54 12.67 21.83
N ARG A 614 16.12 12.98 20.66
CA ARG A 614 16.18 14.33 20.08
C ARG A 614 15.32 14.46 18.83
N GLU A 615 14.82 13.36 18.29
CA GLU A 615 13.99 13.40 17.08
C GLU A 615 12.60 13.96 17.41
N SER A 616 12.20 14.97 16.64
CA SER A 616 10.96 15.71 16.80
C SER A 616 9.89 15.35 15.77
N SER A 617 10.28 14.75 14.64
CA SER A 617 9.34 14.27 13.64
C SER A 617 8.79 12.90 14.05
N ALA A 618 7.47 12.76 14.12
CA ALA A 618 6.80 11.50 14.44
C ALA A 618 7.13 10.42 13.41
N SER A 619 7.11 10.75 12.13
CA SER A 619 7.44 9.85 11.02
C SER A 619 8.87 9.32 11.12
N LEU A 620 9.86 10.21 11.36
CA LEU A 620 11.25 9.78 11.51
C LEU A 620 11.48 8.94 12.77
N LEU A 621 10.86 9.31 13.88
CA LEU A 621 10.94 8.54 15.11
C LEU A 621 10.39 7.12 14.92
N GLY A 622 9.23 7.01 14.26
CA GLY A 622 8.64 5.72 13.87
C GLY A 622 9.58 4.89 12.98
N SER A 623 10.20 5.52 11.98
CA SER A 623 11.19 4.90 11.10
C SER A 623 12.44 4.44 11.85
N MET A 624 12.97 5.26 12.77
CA MET A 624 14.13 4.90 13.59
C MET A 624 13.83 3.67 14.47
N VAL A 625 12.65 3.64 15.10
CA VAL A 625 12.19 2.51 15.92
C VAL A 625 12.05 1.25 15.08
N SER A 626 11.36 1.31 13.95
CA SER A 626 11.09 0.13 13.11
C SER A 626 12.34 -0.38 12.39
N ASN A 627 13.14 0.52 11.80
CA ASN A 627 14.35 0.14 11.06
C ASN A 627 15.45 -0.41 11.98
N SER A 628 15.57 0.09 13.22
CA SER A 628 16.54 -0.48 14.17
C SER A 628 16.19 -1.92 14.58
N GLN A 629 14.91 -2.22 14.78
CA GLN A 629 14.44 -3.58 15.04
C GLN A 629 14.64 -4.49 13.81
N ASN A 630 14.31 -4.00 12.62
CA ASN A 630 14.53 -4.71 11.37
C ASN A 630 16.01 -5.00 11.11
N ALA A 631 16.89 -4.02 11.38
CA ALA A 631 18.34 -4.19 11.27
C ALA A 631 18.84 -5.35 12.11
N ILE A 632 18.45 -5.38 13.39
CA ILE A 632 18.87 -6.45 14.32
C ILE A 632 18.28 -7.80 13.89
N THR A 633 16.96 -7.85 13.61
CA THR A 633 16.26 -9.11 13.32
C THR A 633 16.76 -9.76 12.04
N ASN A 634 16.85 -8.98 10.96
CA ASN A 634 17.04 -9.49 9.61
C ASN A 634 18.53 -9.51 9.18
N PHE A 635 19.32 -8.53 9.62
CA PHE A 635 20.70 -8.35 9.14
C PHE A 635 21.75 -8.57 10.25
N GLY A 636 21.36 -8.48 11.53
CA GLY A 636 22.28 -8.59 12.67
C GLY A 636 22.87 -9.99 12.85
N ALA A 637 24.16 -10.06 13.23
CA ALA A 637 24.80 -11.30 13.60
C ALA A 637 24.07 -11.96 14.79
N PRO A 638 23.77 -13.26 14.76
CA PRO A 638 22.99 -13.92 15.80
C PRO A 638 23.47 -13.67 17.24
N LYS A 639 24.80 -13.70 17.43
CA LYS A 639 25.43 -13.48 18.76
C LYS A 639 25.27 -12.05 19.26
N SER A 640 25.11 -11.07 18.37
CA SER A 640 25.01 -9.64 18.69
C SER A 640 23.58 -9.17 18.92
N ARG A 641 22.56 -9.93 18.54
CA ARG A 641 21.15 -9.47 18.54
C ARG A 641 20.67 -9.10 19.94
N GLN A 642 20.87 -9.99 20.92
CA GLN A 642 20.38 -9.79 22.29
C GLN A 642 20.94 -8.50 22.92
N PRO A 643 22.27 -8.25 22.94
CA PRO A 643 22.82 -7.00 23.47
C PRO A 643 22.29 -5.75 22.75
N LEU A 644 22.06 -5.82 21.43
CA LEU A 644 21.53 -4.69 20.66
C LEU A 644 20.06 -4.40 21.00
N TYR A 645 19.23 -5.42 21.20
CA TYR A 645 17.85 -5.24 21.67
C TYR A 645 17.81 -4.65 23.08
N ASP A 646 18.67 -5.10 23.97
CA ASP A 646 18.74 -4.56 25.34
C ASP A 646 19.19 -3.10 25.34
N ALA A 647 20.13 -2.71 24.47
CA ALA A 647 20.55 -1.32 24.29
C ALA A 647 19.43 -0.42 23.74
N LEU A 648 18.66 -0.91 22.76
CA LEU A 648 17.48 -0.20 22.26
C LEU A 648 16.42 -0.04 23.36
N TYR A 649 16.14 -1.11 24.11
CA TYR A 649 15.15 -1.07 25.19
C TYR A 649 15.52 -0.02 26.23
N GLU A 650 16.77 0.00 26.69
CA GLU A 650 17.27 0.98 27.64
C GLU A 650 17.16 2.43 27.11
N SER A 651 17.57 2.64 25.85
CA SER A 651 17.50 3.96 25.21
C SER A 651 16.07 4.45 25.04
N PHE A 652 15.17 3.60 24.53
CA PHE A 652 13.77 3.96 24.32
C PHE A 652 13.03 4.18 25.64
N SER A 653 13.34 3.41 26.69
CA SER A 653 12.79 3.61 28.04
C SER A 653 13.20 4.97 28.61
N LYS A 654 14.47 5.37 28.44
CA LYS A 654 14.94 6.70 28.85
C LYS A 654 14.27 7.83 28.05
N ALA A 655 14.14 7.65 26.73
CA ALA A 655 13.47 8.62 25.87
C ALA A 655 11.97 8.74 26.21
N LEU A 656 11.28 7.62 26.47
CA LEU A 656 9.89 7.59 26.92
C LEU A 656 9.70 8.37 28.22
N ALA A 657 10.56 8.14 29.22
CA ALA A 657 10.48 8.82 30.50
C ALA A 657 10.75 10.34 30.42
N ALA A 658 11.51 10.77 29.42
CA ALA A 658 11.81 12.19 29.19
C ALA A 658 10.81 12.90 28.28
N ALA A 659 9.98 12.15 27.55
CA ALA A 659 9.00 12.69 26.59
C ALA A 659 7.84 13.39 27.34
N LYS A 660 7.22 14.36 26.66
CA LYS A 660 6.04 15.07 27.20
C LYS A 660 4.89 14.10 27.39
N PRO A 661 4.20 14.09 28.54
CA PRO A 661 3.04 13.25 28.77
C PRO A 661 1.95 13.40 27.68
N GLY A 662 1.47 12.28 27.15
CA GLY A 662 0.45 12.24 26.10
C GLY A 662 0.93 12.66 24.71
N SER A 663 2.25 12.78 24.48
CA SER A 663 2.81 13.14 23.16
C SER A 663 2.91 11.92 22.23
N ASP A 664 2.97 12.19 20.91
CA ASP A 664 3.25 11.20 19.88
C ASP A 664 4.55 10.43 20.17
N THR A 665 5.58 11.14 20.61
CA THR A 665 6.85 10.52 21.02
C THR A 665 6.66 9.42 22.06
N GLN A 666 5.80 9.63 23.06
CA GLN A 666 5.50 8.60 24.06
C GLN A 666 4.78 7.42 23.45
N LEU A 667 3.78 7.65 22.61
CA LEU A 667 3.00 6.56 22.00
C LEU A 667 3.87 5.71 21.06
N ILE A 668 4.70 6.35 20.22
CA ILE A 668 5.61 5.66 19.30
C ILE A 668 6.64 4.83 20.08
N LEU A 669 7.26 5.41 21.12
CA LEU A 669 8.25 4.72 21.94
C LEU A 669 7.62 3.57 22.74
N LEU A 670 6.41 3.73 23.26
CA LEU A 670 5.68 2.69 23.98
C LEU A 670 5.38 1.49 23.08
N ARG A 671 4.86 1.73 21.88
CA ARG A 671 4.63 0.68 20.86
C ARG A 671 5.95 -0.02 20.49
N GLY A 672 7.03 0.74 20.33
CA GLY A 672 8.38 0.21 20.08
C GLY A 672 8.90 -0.66 21.21
N LEU A 673 8.73 -0.23 22.46
CA LEU A 673 9.13 -1.00 23.65
C LEU A 673 8.37 -2.32 23.80
N ILE A 674 7.04 -2.32 23.55
CA ILE A 674 6.24 -3.56 23.54
C ILE A 674 6.81 -4.54 22.50
N SER A 675 7.09 -4.05 21.29
CA SER A 675 7.63 -4.87 20.21
C SER A 675 9.01 -5.45 20.54
N ILE A 676 9.94 -4.62 21.05
CA ILE A 676 11.30 -5.02 21.44
C ILE A 676 11.26 -6.03 22.60
N SER A 677 10.29 -5.92 23.51
CA SER A 677 10.13 -6.85 24.64
C SER A 677 9.90 -8.31 24.22
N SER A 678 9.59 -8.54 22.93
CA SER A 678 9.57 -9.90 22.35
C SER A 678 10.96 -10.54 22.25
N TYR A 679 12.03 -9.74 22.25
CA TYR A 679 13.40 -10.17 21.97
C TYR A 679 14.41 -9.73 23.05
N SER A 680 14.09 -8.68 23.82
CA SER A 680 14.92 -8.22 24.95
C SER A 680 14.78 -9.12 26.18
N THR A 681 15.81 -9.15 27.03
CA THR A 681 15.70 -9.74 28.36
C THR A 681 14.83 -8.91 29.31
N GLN A 682 14.60 -7.66 28.95
CA GLN A 682 13.81 -6.66 29.68
C GLN A 682 12.35 -6.60 29.15
N GLY A 683 11.52 -5.76 29.73
CA GLY A 683 10.20 -5.41 29.22
C GLY A 683 9.04 -6.33 29.66
N GLU A 684 9.29 -7.38 30.45
CA GLU A 684 8.23 -8.25 30.97
C GLU A 684 7.26 -7.45 31.86
N ASP A 685 7.78 -6.69 32.82
CA ASP A 685 6.93 -5.89 33.73
C ASP A 685 6.09 -4.86 32.97
N LEU A 686 6.68 -4.15 32.01
CA LEU A 686 5.95 -3.22 31.16
C LEU A 686 4.78 -3.89 30.43
N CYS A 687 5.04 -5.05 29.78
CA CYS A 687 4.00 -5.79 29.08
C CYS A 687 2.93 -6.33 30.03
N ARG A 688 3.30 -6.78 31.25
CA ARG A 688 2.33 -7.23 32.26
C ARG A 688 1.45 -6.09 32.76
N ASP A 689 2.01 -4.90 32.98
CA ASP A 689 1.27 -3.71 33.42
C ASP A 689 0.28 -3.27 32.35
N ILE A 690 0.69 -3.22 31.07
CA ILE A 690 -0.21 -2.91 29.96
C ILE A 690 -1.31 -3.98 29.81
N ALA A 691 -0.96 -5.25 29.90
CA ALA A 691 -1.89 -6.35 29.73
C ALA A 691 -2.98 -6.40 30.82
N ARG A 692 -2.78 -5.81 31.99
CA ARG A 692 -3.82 -5.72 33.07
C ARG A 692 -5.10 -5.07 32.54
N GLY A 693 -5.01 -4.04 31.73
CA GLY A 693 -6.18 -3.38 31.13
C GLY A 693 -7.03 -4.26 30.22
N ALA A 694 -6.52 -5.42 29.79
CA ALA A 694 -7.31 -6.40 29.06
C ALA A 694 -8.22 -7.27 29.96
N PHE A 695 -8.09 -7.18 31.28
CA PHE A 695 -8.80 -8.03 32.26
C PHE A 695 -9.67 -7.25 33.24
N GLU A 696 -9.45 -5.94 33.40
CA GLU A 696 -10.10 -5.13 34.44
C GLU A 696 -10.10 -3.65 34.08
N ASP A 697 -11.12 -2.90 34.55
CA ASP A 697 -11.30 -1.47 34.27
C ASP A 697 -10.28 -0.55 35.01
N THR A 698 -9.34 -1.11 35.74
CA THR A 698 -8.35 -0.35 36.53
C THR A 698 -7.11 -0.02 35.70
N VAL A 699 -7.20 1.03 34.92
CA VAL A 699 -6.12 1.49 34.01
C VAL A 699 -5.34 2.67 34.60
N GLY A 700 -5.27 2.78 35.94
CA GLY A 700 -4.65 3.92 36.58
C GLY A 700 -3.18 4.14 36.25
N ASP A 701 -2.36 3.10 36.34
CA ASP A 701 -0.91 3.27 36.43
C ASP A 701 -0.23 3.64 35.09
N ILE A 702 -0.68 3.17 33.94
CA ILE A 702 -0.06 3.53 32.64
C ILE A 702 -0.48 4.92 32.21
N ALA A 703 -1.76 5.24 32.29
CA ALA A 703 -2.27 6.56 32.01
C ALA A 703 -1.71 7.62 32.96
N ASP A 704 -1.58 7.29 34.25
CA ASP A 704 -1.03 8.18 35.26
C ASP A 704 0.49 8.42 35.08
N ALA A 705 1.24 7.41 34.68
CA ALA A 705 2.68 7.51 34.47
C ALA A 705 3.06 8.14 33.13
N THR A 706 2.32 7.86 32.07
CA THR A 706 2.67 8.29 30.70
C THR A 706 1.69 9.31 30.12
N GLY A 707 0.47 9.44 30.66
CA GLY A 707 -0.62 10.24 30.08
C GLY A 707 -1.25 9.60 28.85
N ILE A 708 -0.85 8.36 28.48
CA ILE A 708 -1.42 7.60 27.36
C ILE A 708 -2.55 6.74 27.89
N PRO A 709 -3.81 6.92 27.41
CA PRO A 709 -4.91 6.08 27.81
C PRO A 709 -4.70 4.63 27.32
N TYR A 710 -5.12 3.66 28.14
CA TYR A 710 -5.17 2.27 27.71
C TYR A 710 -6.15 2.08 26.54
N ASP A 711 -5.79 1.22 25.61
CA ASP A 711 -6.66 0.72 24.54
C ASP A 711 -6.42 -0.77 24.26
N GLN A 712 -7.36 -1.38 23.52
CA GLN A 712 -7.31 -2.82 23.22
C GLN A 712 -6.09 -3.21 22.37
N ASN A 713 -5.64 -2.36 21.45
CA ASN A 713 -4.48 -2.68 20.60
C ASN A 713 -3.21 -2.79 21.43
N LEU A 714 -2.96 -1.84 22.35
CA LEU A 714 -1.84 -1.91 23.28
C LEU A 714 -1.93 -3.16 24.17
N GLY A 715 -3.11 -3.45 24.70
CA GLY A 715 -3.35 -4.62 25.55
C GLY A 715 -3.06 -5.93 24.82
N TRP A 716 -3.58 -6.12 23.63
CA TRP A 716 -3.35 -7.32 22.82
C TRP A 716 -1.92 -7.42 22.28
N SER A 717 -1.26 -6.30 21.98
CA SER A 717 0.16 -6.29 21.60
C SER A 717 1.04 -6.77 22.75
N ALA A 718 0.74 -6.32 23.97
CA ALA A 718 1.43 -6.77 25.20
C ALA A 718 1.15 -8.26 25.49
N LEU A 719 -0.12 -8.69 25.41
CA LEU A 719 -0.49 -10.11 25.59
C LEU A 719 0.18 -11.01 24.55
N GLY A 720 0.23 -10.60 23.31
CA GLY A 720 0.89 -11.33 22.24
C GLY A 720 2.41 -11.47 22.46
N THR A 721 3.05 -10.41 22.97
CA THR A 721 4.48 -10.44 23.37
C THR A 721 4.70 -11.40 24.52
N LEU A 722 3.86 -11.36 25.56
CA LEU A 722 3.94 -12.29 26.70
C LEU A 722 3.68 -13.75 26.28
N ALA A 723 2.68 -13.97 25.39
CA ALA A 723 2.36 -15.30 24.86
C ALA A 723 3.55 -15.89 24.08
N GLY A 724 4.18 -15.11 23.21
CA GLY A 724 5.37 -15.51 22.45
C GLY A 724 6.60 -15.81 23.31
N ARG A 725 6.61 -15.36 24.57
CA ARG A 725 7.62 -15.67 25.60
C ARG A 725 7.17 -16.74 26.60
N ASN A 726 5.98 -17.33 26.42
CA ASN A 726 5.37 -18.30 27.33
C ASN A 726 5.17 -17.76 28.77
N LEU A 727 4.75 -16.49 28.89
CA LEU A 727 4.60 -15.78 30.15
C LEU A 727 3.11 -15.55 30.53
N VAL A 728 2.18 -16.00 29.70
CA VAL A 728 0.73 -16.03 29.92
C VAL A 728 0.17 -17.38 29.50
N THR A 729 -0.95 -17.79 30.13
CA THR A 729 -1.63 -19.05 29.84
C THR A 729 -2.74 -18.86 28.80
N VAL A 730 -3.19 -19.95 28.17
CA VAL A 730 -4.40 -19.94 27.29
C VAL A 730 -5.62 -19.42 28.06
N ALA A 731 -5.77 -19.81 29.34
CA ALA A 731 -6.90 -19.34 30.16
C ALA A 731 -6.87 -17.80 30.39
N ASP A 732 -5.67 -17.18 30.45
CA ASP A 732 -5.56 -15.73 30.52
C ASP A 732 -6.00 -15.08 29.19
N LEU A 733 -5.61 -15.64 28.06
CA LEU A 733 -6.03 -15.17 26.74
C LEU A 733 -7.53 -15.33 26.53
N ASP A 734 -8.12 -16.46 26.94
CA ASP A 734 -9.56 -16.71 26.91
C ASP A 734 -10.33 -15.65 27.74
N ARG A 735 -9.83 -15.34 28.95
CA ARG A 735 -10.43 -14.33 29.82
C ARG A 735 -10.38 -12.95 29.19
N ALA A 736 -9.23 -12.55 28.60
CA ALA A 736 -9.10 -11.26 27.91
C ALA A 736 -10.05 -11.13 26.72
N ALA A 737 -10.18 -12.19 25.90
CA ALA A 737 -11.08 -12.20 24.74
C ALA A 737 -12.58 -12.09 25.16
N GLN A 738 -12.95 -12.70 26.29
CA GLN A 738 -14.31 -12.65 26.84
C GLN A 738 -14.64 -11.33 27.53
N TYR A 739 -13.64 -10.64 28.08
CA TYR A 739 -13.84 -9.40 28.84
C TYR A 739 -14.33 -8.26 27.94
N ASN A 740 -13.73 -8.11 26.75
CA ASN A 740 -14.15 -7.07 25.79
C ASN A 740 -14.13 -7.63 24.36
N PRO A 741 -15.21 -8.34 23.95
CA PRO A 741 -15.28 -8.95 22.63
C PRO A 741 -15.39 -7.87 21.54
N SER A 742 -14.45 -7.91 20.58
CA SER A 742 -14.37 -6.99 19.45
C SER A 742 -13.58 -7.64 18.32
N SER A 743 -13.51 -6.99 17.14
CA SER A 743 -12.61 -7.41 16.05
C SER A 743 -11.14 -7.40 16.49
N ILE A 744 -10.74 -6.37 17.27
CA ILE A 744 -9.39 -6.27 17.83
C ILE A 744 -9.09 -7.46 18.75
N SER A 745 -10.02 -7.78 19.66
CA SER A 745 -9.87 -8.95 20.56
C SER A 745 -9.81 -10.27 19.80
N LYS A 746 -10.63 -10.46 18.77
CA LYS A 746 -10.64 -11.66 17.93
C LYS A 746 -9.29 -11.86 17.21
N ASN A 747 -8.76 -10.80 16.62
CA ASN A 747 -7.50 -10.83 15.90
C ASN A 747 -6.30 -10.93 16.85
N GLY A 748 -6.32 -10.19 17.96
CA GLY A 748 -5.29 -10.27 19.01
C GLY A 748 -5.21 -11.65 19.66
N TYR A 749 -6.35 -12.28 19.92
CA TYR A 749 -6.41 -13.65 20.42
C TYR A 749 -5.84 -14.65 19.41
N ALA A 750 -6.22 -14.54 18.13
CA ALA A 750 -5.69 -15.42 17.08
C ALA A 750 -4.17 -15.32 16.95
N TYR A 751 -3.63 -14.10 17.02
CA TYR A 751 -2.19 -13.84 17.06
C TYR A 751 -1.55 -14.46 18.32
N ALA A 752 -2.06 -14.17 19.52
CA ALA A 752 -1.47 -14.58 20.78
C ALA A 752 -1.43 -16.10 20.94
N ILE A 753 -2.51 -16.82 20.61
CA ILE A 753 -2.55 -18.30 20.62
C ILE A 753 -1.52 -18.89 19.67
N ALA A 754 -1.43 -18.38 18.45
CA ALA A 754 -0.45 -18.86 17.47
C ALA A 754 1.00 -18.50 17.84
N ALA A 755 1.21 -17.48 18.68
CA ALA A 755 2.53 -17.07 19.16
C ALA A 755 3.10 -17.97 20.25
N ILE A 756 2.27 -18.73 20.98
CA ILE A 756 2.73 -19.63 22.06
C ILE A 756 3.81 -20.59 21.52
N PRO A 757 5.01 -20.64 22.17
CA PRO A 757 6.16 -21.35 21.63
C PRO A 757 6.19 -22.83 22.00
N ASP A 758 5.18 -23.59 21.58
CA ASP A 758 5.14 -25.04 21.69
C ASP A 758 4.68 -25.71 20.39
N ALA A 759 4.95 -27.01 20.24
CA ALA A 759 4.71 -27.75 19.02
C ALA A 759 3.20 -27.89 18.68
N ASP A 760 2.32 -28.02 19.67
CA ASP A 760 0.91 -28.24 19.47
C ASP A 760 0.21 -26.97 18.97
N HIS A 761 0.53 -25.80 19.54
CA HIS A 761 0.01 -24.51 19.09
C HIS A 761 0.53 -24.16 17.71
N LYS A 762 1.81 -24.42 17.38
CA LYS A 762 2.33 -24.23 16.02
C LYS A 762 1.67 -25.15 15.00
N ALA A 763 1.41 -26.42 15.34
CA ALA A 763 0.70 -27.35 14.50
C ALA A 763 -0.75 -26.89 14.24
N ALA A 764 -1.46 -26.47 15.29
CA ALA A 764 -2.82 -25.96 15.18
C ALA A 764 -2.89 -24.70 14.32
N ALA A 765 -1.96 -23.74 14.51
CA ALA A 765 -1.89 -22.51 13.72
C ALA A 765 -1.62 -22.82 12.24
N TYR A 766 -0.64 -23.67 11.93
CA TYR A 766 -0.32 -24.08 10.56
C TYR A 766 -1.51 -24.74 9.90
N LYS A 767 -2.14 -25.71 10.56
CA LYS A 767 -3.34 -26.38 10.06
C LYS A 767 -4.47 -25.40 9.79
N ARG A 768 -4.75 -24.48 10.72
CA ARG A 768 -5.79 -23.47 10.58
C ARG A 768 -5.54 -22.58 9.35
N ILE A 769 -4.31 -22.08 9.16
CA ILE A 769 -3.94 -21.26 8.01
C ILE A 769 -4.15 -22.00 6.69
N MET A 770 -3.73 -23.27 6.63
CA MET A 770 -3.74 -24.05 5.39
C MET A 770 -5.13 -24.62 5.02
N GLU A 771 -5.91 -25.05 6.03
CA GLU A 771 -7.12 -25.85 5.81
C GLU A 771 -8.42 -25.07 6.06
N ASP A 772 -8.44 -24.08 6.96
CA ASP A 772 -9.65 -23.34 7.30
C ASP A 772 -9.99 -22.28 6.23
N SER A 773 -10.98 -22.58 5.40
CA SER A 773 -11.46 -21.66 4.34
C SER A 773 -12.42 -20.58 4.86
N SER A 774 -12.81 -20.64 6.14
CA SER A 774 -13.71 -19.66 6.76
C SER A 774 -12.99 -18.47 7.37
N LEU A 775 -11.66 -18.47 7.39
CA LEU A 775 -10.87 -17.35 7.92
C LEU A 775 -11.08 -16.10 7.09
N SER A 776 -11.32 -14.99 7.78
CA SER A 776 -11.23 -13.66 7.19
C SER A 776 -9.78 -13.26 6.94
N ASN A 777 -9.59 -12.20 6.16
CA ASN A 777 -8.27 -11.64 5.85
C ASN A 777 -7.45 -11.36 7.12
N ASP A 778 -8.04 -10.67 8.09
CA ASP A 778 -7.37 -10.26 9.32
C ASP A 778 -7.08 -11.44 10.24
N ALA A 779 -8.03 -12.37 10.38
CA ALA A 779 -7.84 -13.57 11.20
C ALA A 779 -6.72 -14.46 10.64
N LEU A 780 -6.64 -14.60 9.31
CA LEU A 780 -5.55 -15.29 8.63
C LEU A 780 -4.20 -14.62 8.89
N THR A 781 -4.12 -13.30 8.65
CA THR A 781 -2.90 -12.52 8.83
C THR A 781 -2.43 -12.54 10.28
N SER A 782 -3.35 -12.37 11.24
CA SER A 782 -3.05 -12.42 12.68
C SER A 782 -2.52 -13.79 13.10
N THR A 783 -3.17 -14.87 12.65
CA THR A 783 -2.71 -16.25 12.94
C THR A 783 -1.32 -16.50 12.34
N ALA A 784 -1.07 -16.07 11.11
CA ALA A 784 0.22 -16.24 10.43
C ALA A 784 1.34 -15.44 11.12
N ASN A 785 1.08 -14.20 11.53
CA ASN A 785 2.04 -13.38 12.28
C ASN A 785 2.37 -13.99 13.65
N GLY A 786 1.39 -14.56 14.34
CA GLY A 786 1.62 -15.31 15.59
C GLY A 786 2.44 -16.60 15.36
N PHE A 787 2.14 -17.35 14.29
CA PHE A 787 2.91 -18.55 13.93
C PHE A 787 4.40 -18.25 13.74
N LEU A 788 4.75 -17.07 13.21
CA LEU A 788 6.14 -16.65 13.00
C LEU A 788 6.90 -16.31 14.29
N ARG A 789 6.23 -16.21 15.45
CA ARG A 789 6.88 -15.93 16.75
C ARG A 789 7.51 -17.18 17.37
N GLY A 790 8.43 -16.94 18.29
CA GLY A 790 9.13 -17.99 19.05
C GLY A 790 10.26 -18.65 18.26
N ASP A 791 10.74 -19.79 18.79
CA ASP A 791 11.90 -20.52 18.26
C ASP A 791 11.66 -21.01 16.82
N VAL A 792 12.67 -20.82 15.97
CA VAL A 792 12.68 -21.27 14.58
C VAL A 792 12.55 -22.79 14.47
N GLY A 793 13.14 -23.55 15.40
CA GLY A 793 13.08 -25.01 15.43
C GLY A 793 11.65 -25.55 15.45
N LEU A 794 10.73 -24.85 16.10
CA LEU A 794 9.32 -25.22 16.15
C LEU A 794 8.60 -25.08 14.79
N ARG A 795 9.14 -24.28 13.88
CA ARG A 795 8.55 -24.03 12.54
C ARG A 795 9.20 -24.84 11.43
N THR A 796 10.43 -25.29 11.63
CA THR A 796 11.20 -26.09 10.66
C THR A 796 10.42 -27.28 10.08
N PRO A 797 9.63 -28.04 10.86
CA PRO A 797 8.84 -29.17 10.34
C PRO A 797 7.83 -28.80 9.23
N TYR A 798 7.41 -27.53 9.18
CA TYR A 798 6.38 -27.07 8.23
C TYR A 798 6.94 -26.51 6.93
N TYR A 799 8.27 -26.31 6.82
CA TYR A 799 8.85 -25.68 5.62
C TYR A 799 8.66 -26.53 4.36
N LYS A 800 9.01 -27.80 4.42
CA LYS A 800 8.79 -28.66 3.25
C LYS A 800 7.31 -28.90 2.93
N PRO A 801 6.41 -29.21 3.90
CA PRO A 801 4.98 -29.30 3.68
C PRO A 801 4.37 -28.04 3.05
N PHE A 802 4.83 -26.85 3.42
CA PHE A 802 4.41 -25.59 2.82
C PHE A 802 4.72 -25.56 1.31
N PHE A 803 5.97 -25.83 0.90
CA PHE A 803 6.33 -25.87 -0.52
C PHE A 803 5.61 -26.96 -1.30
N ASP A 804 5.40 -28.12 -0.70
CA ASP A 804 4.71 -29.25 -1.35
C ASP A 804 3.22 -28.92 -1.62
N SER A 805 2.59 -28.05 -0.83
CA SER A 805 1.16 -27.71 -0.92
C SER A 805 0.84 -26.45 -1.74
N LEU A 806 1.85 -25.69 -2.17
CA LEU A 806 1.66 -24.37 -2.80
C LEU A 806 0.68 -24.39 -3.99
N LEU A 807 0.80 -25.35 -4.92
CA LEU A 807 -0.06 -25.43 -6.11
C LEU A 807 -1.52 -25.72 -5.73
N SER A 808 -1.75 -26.73 -4.90
CA SER A 808 -3.10 -27.08 -4.47
C SER A 808 -3.76 -26.00 -3.63
N MET A 809 -3.00 -25.30 -2.80
CA MET A 809 -3.47 -24.15 -2.02
C MET A 809 -3.84 -22.98 -2.95
N TRP A 810 -3.00 -22.67 -3.94
CA TRP A 810 -3.27 -21.62 -4.92
C TRP A 810 -4.53 -21.85 -5.73
N ASP A 811 -4.78 -23.08 -6.15
CA ASP A 811 -5.97 -23.47 -6.94
C ASP A 811 -7.29 -23.41 -6.14
N THR A 812 -7.22 -23.41 -4.80
CA THR A 812 -8.40 -23.49 -3.93
C THR A 812 -8.72 -22.22 -3.17
N ARG A 813 -7.89 -21.18 -3.28
CA ARG A 813 -8.03 -19.91 -2.56
C ARG A 813 -8.13 -18.74 -3.54
N SER A 814 -8.74 -17.63 -3.13
CA SER A 814 -8.62 -16.39 -3.89
C SER A 814 -7.15 -15.90 -3.89
N ILE A 815 -6.77 -15.13 -4.91
CA ILE A 815 -5.39 -14.61 -5.05
C ILE A 815 -4.98 -13.83 -3.79
N GLY A 816 -5.88 -13.02 -3.24
CA GLY A 816 -5.63 -12.25 -2.01
C GLY A 816 -5.32 -13.15 -0.82
N MET A 817 -6.12 -14.19 -0.59
CA MET A 817 -5.92 -15.15 0.51
C MET A 817 -4.65 -16.00 0.30
N ALA A 818 -4.43 -16.49 -0.92
CA ALA A 818 -3.24 -17.26 -1.28
C ALA A 818 -1.96 -16.45 -1.07
N THR A 819 -1.94 -15.18 -1.45
CA THR A 819 -0.83 -14.25 -1.23
C THR A 819 -0.52 -14.09 0.26
N ARG A 820 -1.56 -13.93 1.11
CA ARG A 820 -1.38 -13.84 2.57
C ARG A 820 -0.78 -15.13 3.16
N ILE A 821 -1.24 -16.30 2.69
CA ILE A 821 -0.68 -17.59 3.12
C ILE A 821 0.80 -17.70 2.73
N VAL A 822 1.14 -17.39 1.48
CA VAL A 822 2.54 -17.44 1.01
C VAL A 822 3.41 -16.49 1.84
N ARG A 823 3.02 -15.23 1.97
CA ARG A 823 3.76 -14.23 2.75
C ARG A 823 3.86 -14.57 4.23
N GLY A 824 2.81 -15.16 4.80
CA GLY A 824 2.74 -15.51 6.22
C GLY A 824 3.49 -16.78 6.60
N LEU A 825 3.58 -17.76 5.73
CA LEU A 825 4.21 -19.05 6.02
C LEU A 825 5.58 -19.27 5.38
N TYR A 826 5.98 -18.38 4.44
CA TYR A 826 7.31 -18.51 3.83
C TYR A 826 8.39 -18.58 4.92
N PRO A 827 9.32 -19.53 4.85
CA PRO A 827 10.40 -19.67 5.85
C PRO A 827 11.34 -18.47 5.76
N ARG A 828 10.98 -17.38 6.42
CA ARG A 828 11.83 -16.18 6.50
C ARG A 828 13.13 -16.53 7.23
N SER A 829 14.23 -15.94 6.79
CA SER A 829 15.58 -16.22 7.25
C SER A 829 15.83 -15.77 8.70
N LEU A 830 15.25 -16.48 9.65
CA LEU A 830 15.65 -16.40 11.05
C LEU A 830 16.75 -17.45 11.36
N TYR A 831 17.26 -18.12 10.31
CA TYR A 831 18.37 -19.05 10.49
C TYR A 831 19.62 -18.29 10.92
N ASN A 832 20.19 -18.75 11.99
CA ASN A 832 21.51 -18.33 12.41
C ASN A 832 22.52 -18.75 11.34
N TYR A 833 23.05 -17.79 10.60
CA TYR A 833 24.23 -18.04 9.80
C TYR A 833 25.30 -18.64 10.72
N GLY A 834 25.82 -19.80 10.37
CA GLY A 834 26.78 -20.53 11.23
C GLY A 834 26.20 -21.52 12.22
N SER A 835 24.90 -21.80 12.25
CA SER A 835 24.33 -22.88 13.08
C SER A 835 24.65 -24.29 12.58
N ALA A 836 25.09 -24.41 11.30
CA ALA A 836 25.76 -25.59 10.78
C ALA A 836 27.11 -25.15 10.18
N GLU A 837 28.21 -25.54 10.74
CA GLU A 837 29.55 -25.30 10.19
C GLU A 837 29.57 -25.72 8.72
N GLY A 838 29.78 -24.75 7.80
CA GLY A 838 30.01 -25.00 6.38
C GLY A 838 28.80 -24.82 5.45
N THR A 839 27.61 -24.38 5.92
CA THR A 839 26.49 -24.08 5.02
C THR A 839 26.62 -22.66 4.44
N GLY A 840 26.72 -22.56 3.10
CA GLY A 840 26.64 -21.28 2.39
C GLY A 840 25.23 -20.68 2.44
N VAL A 841 25.10 -19.39 2.08
CA VAL A 841 23.79 -18.70 2.01
C VAL A 841 22.79 -19.47 1.13
N SER A 842 23.26 -20.03 0.02
CA SER A 842 22.44 -20.79 -0.93
C SER A 842 21.94 -22.14 -0.38
N ASP A 843 22.60 -22.71 0.63
CA ASP A 843 22.26 -24.00 1.22
C ASP A 843 21.24 -23.87 2.38
N ASN A 844 20.91 -22.64 2.76
CA ASN A 844 19.92 -22.40 3.80
C ASN A 844 18.54 -22.86 3.32
N PRO A 845 17.76 -23.62 4.13
CA PRO A 845 16.46 -24.13 3.73
C PRO A 845 15.48 -23.09 3.19
N SER A 846 15.52 -21.86 3.70
CA SER A 846 14.66 -20.77 3.19
C SER A 846 14.99 -20.34 1.75
N VAL A 847 16.22 -20.58 1.28
CA VAL A 847 16.65 -20.31 -0.09
C VAL A 847 16.58 -21.59 -0.92
N ALA A 848 17.16 -22.69 -0.43
CA ALA A 848 17.28 -23.94 -1.19
C ALA A 848 15.94 -24.57 -1.56
N LEU A 849 14.97 -24.60 -0.62
CA LEU A 849 13.61 -25.14 -0.90
C LEU A 849 12.86 -24.29 -1.94
N ALA A 850 12.99 -22.98 -1.89
CA ALA A 850 12.37 -22.09 -2.86
C ALA A 850 13.00 -22.28 -4.27
N GLN A 851 14.33 -22.37 -4.37
CA GLN A 851 15.03 -22.65 -5.63
C GLN A 851 14.60 -23.99 -6.24
N GLU A 852 14.54 -25.02 -5.40
CA GLU A 852 14.09 -26.35 -5.82
C GLU A 852 12.65 -26.31 -6.32
N TRP A 853 11.75 -25.62 -5.61
CA TRP A 853 10.34 -25.48 -5.99
C TRP A 853 10.20 -24.73 -7.32
N LEU A 854 10.86 -23.59 -7.49
CA LEU A 854 10.84 -22.77 -8.72
C LEU A 854 11.35 -23.56 -9.93
N ARG A 855 12.42 -24.39 -9.74
CA ARG A 855 12.97 -25.23 -10.79
C ARG A 855 12.04 -26.38 -11.18
N LYS A 856 11.33 -26.97 -10.22
CA LYS A 856 10.40 -28.10 -10.44
C LYS A 856 9.08 -27.65 -11.06
N ASN A 857 8.67 -26.41 -10.86
CA ASN A 857 7.37 -25.87 -11.26
C ASN A 857 7.51 -24.67 -12.22
N PRO A 858 8.14 -24.84 -13.41
CA PRO A 858 8.33 -23.75 -14.38
C PRO A 858 7.01 -23.22 -14.96
N SER A 859 5.95 -24.06 -14.97
CA SER A 859 4.61 -23.72 -15.47
C SER A 859 3.60 -23.34 -14.37
N ALA A 860 4.04 -23.16 -13.13
CA ALA A 860 3.15 -22.67 -12.07
C ALA A 860 2.67 -21.24 -12.40
N PRO A 861 1.50 -20.81 -11.85
CA PRO A 861 0.99 -19.45 -12.03
C PRO A 861 2.06 -18.39 -11.81
N SER A 862 2.11 -17.39 -12.70
CA SER A 862 3.15 -16.35 -12.69
C SER A 862 3.16 -15.58 -11.38
N ALA A 863 2.00 -15.25 -10.84
CA ALA A 863 1.85 -14.58 -9.57
C ALA A 863 2.42 -15.39 -8.39
N LEU A 864 2.16 -16.69 -8.33
CA LEU A 864 2.73 -17.55 -7.29
C LEU A 864 4.26 -17.65 -7.42
N ARG A 865 4.76 -17.81 -8.63
CA ARG A 865 6.22 -17.84 -8.87
C ARG A 865 6.89 -16.54 -8.46
N ARG A 866 6.26 -15.39 -8.79
CA ARG A 866 6.72 -14.06 -8.39
C ARG A 866 6.85 -13.96 -6.86
N LEU A 867 5.83 -14.32 -6.10
CA LEU A 867 5.84 -14.28 -4.63
C LEU A 867 6.97 -15.13 -4.02
N ILE A 868 7.19 -16.34 -4.54
CA ILE A 868 8.27 -17.23 -4.05
C ILE A 868 9.64 -16.66 -4.38
N LEU A 869 9.82 -16.10 -5.57
CA LEU A 869 11.08 -15.50 -6.02
C LEU A 869 11.44 -14.27 -5.18
N GLU A 870 10.48 -13.40 -4.91
CA GLU A 870 10.65 -12.21 -4.06
C GLU A 870 10.99 -12.57 -2.62
N ALA A 871 10.28 -13.54 -2.05
CA ALA A 871 10.54 -14.01 -0.69
C ALA A 871 11.92 -14.69 -0.57
N GLN A 872 12.33 -15.44 -1.59
CA GLN A 872 13.66 -16.06 -1.68
C GLN A 872 14.77 -15.01 -1.75
N ASP A 873 14.61 -13.97 -2.58
CA ASP A 873 15.62 -12.90 -2.72
C ASP A 873 15.77 -12.11 -1.41
N ASN A 874 14.66 -11.77 -0.75
CA ASN A 874 14.68 -11.14 0.56
C ASN A 874 15.42 -12.01 1.61
N ALA A 875 15.14 -13.32 1.65
CA ALA A 875 15.83 -14.24 2.54
C ALA A 875 17.34 -14.28 2.24
N HIS A 876 17.72 -14.35 0.96
CA HIS A 876 19.11 -14.34 0.53
C HIS A 876 19.84 -13.05 0.94
N ARG A 877 19.23 -11.89 0.72
CA ARG A 877 19.78 -10.57 1.09
C ARG A 877 19.98 -10.46 2.63
N ASN A 878 18.99 -10.89 3.41
CA ASN A 878 19.08 -10.89 4.87
C ASN A 878 20.27 -11.72 5.35
N MET A 879 20.52 -12.88 4.76
CA MET A 879 21.65 -13.74 5.14
C MET A 879 23.01 -13.17 4.73
N ILE A 880 23.10 -12.47 3.60
CA ILE A 880 24.32 -11.72 3.23
C ILE A 880 24.63 -10.69 4.32
N GLY A 881 23.63 -9.93 4.78
CA GLY A 881 23.80 -8.97 5.86
C GLY A 881 24.24 -9.63 7.18
N GLN A 882 23.64 -10.78 7.54
CA GLN A 882 24.06 -11.55 8.73
C GLN A 882 25.50 -12.06 8.61
N GLN A 883 25.89 -12.52 7.41
CA GLN A 883 27.28 -12.94 7.13
C GLN A 883 28.26 -11.78 7.28
N PHE A 884 27.94 -10.64 6.69
CA PHE A 884 28.75 -9.42 6.83
C PHE A 884 28.93 -9.04 8.31
N ASN A 885 27.85 -8.95 9.07
CA ASN A 885 27.90 -8.58 10.49
C ASN A 885 28.62 -9.65 11.36
N SER A 886 28.55 -10.92 10.99
CA SER A 886 29.28 -11.98 11.69
C SER A 886 30.79 -11.88 11.47
N SER A 887 31.22 -11.54 10.26
CA SER A 887 32.65 -11.38 9.93
C SER A 887 33.35 -10.21 10.64
N LEU A 888 32.56 -9.25 11.16
CA LEU A 888 33.08 -8.13 11.94
C LEU A 888 33.21 -8.46 13.44
N SER A 889 32.61 -9.56 13.89
CA SER A 889 32.58 -9.97 15.29
C SER A 889 33.70 -10.96 15.63
N ASP A 890 34.39 -11.48 14.64
CA ASP A 890 35.55 -12.33 14.75
C ASP A 890 36.87 -11.54 14.69
#